data_f75f4822c81add1f79675aa95e924145
#
_entry.id   f75f4822c81add1f79675aa95e924145
#
_cell.length_a   1.000
_cell.length_b   1.000
_cell.length_c   1.000
_cell.angle_alpha   90.00
_cell.angle_beta   90.00
_cell.angle_gamma   90.00
#
_symmetry.space_group_name_H-M   'P 1'
#
loop_
_entity.id
_entity.type
_entity.pdbx_description
1 polymer ?
#
loop_
_entity_poly.entity_id
_entity_poly.type
_entity_poly.pdbx_seq_one_letter_code
_entity_poly.pdbx_strand_id
1 'polypeptide(L)'
;MAVKKTRTQCTTCHARCGVFVYSEGDKILRIEGDPENPKSHGVCCGMGMSEREIHNNTEGRLLYPMKRVDWDPHGERHTENRGKSEFERITWDEALAILAEESKRITEQYGPQAIITGQGTGRTSNHWHIRLNSSLGQEGWSLVPTHVCLMPHMLPNAFTLGVYSPADGDLANSDTIVLWGENPAMERAITRTIFERQRQGAKLIVIDTRFQDMSKHADIAIQPRPGTDAAIALALIHEVIEHGWYDREWIDAWTYGFDQLAERVKDWTCERAAEIAQVDPDDIRAIAEILGTHGPVGMKIGLGPGCMHTNAIQNGRAIACLQGLLGWIDQKGGISVPVSFSVMLDDKITLWDDKDPGRPELFTFGGEEHPLYKSFGRSNDPHATFEAIITQKPRPVRAYVAIANDPLLCYENTNLTYEAMTSPNLDMVAVKDFYFSPTAKLADLVLPSADWAERCTYDEEIDGNMILTFDQAVPAPGECWDDWKFFLEWGKRIDPEHWQWEDEKDMVLWRLREFYGFDMTWEEFQSKNVRSTEPGGEMGEVVYEKYKKGMMRPDGKPGFPTPTGRIEFWCDALAAFGYEPLPDYTEPFETPVSQPELAKDNPLIAITGHRLYSFFHSAWTNVPSQRKLYPDPFALVHPDDAQTYGITDGEWITISSPRGKIISKARVTREIKKGVVAIPRPGWRDECPELGLPGYGWDKANGNILVPSVPAEPGYGATAMRSSLCKIEAGRGDL
;
A
#
# COMPACT_ATOMS: atom_id res chain seq x y z
N MET A 1 19.17 -28.18 -23.59
CA MET A 1 20.00 -27.60 -22.48
C MET A 1 19.61 -28.30 -21.19
N ALA A 2 20.49 -28.32 -20.18
CA ALA A 2 20.12 -28.91 -18.88
C ALA A 2 19.16 -27.96 -18.15
N VAL A 3 18.17 -28.52 -17.44
CA VAL A 3 17.27 -27.75 -16.58
C VAL A 3 18.06 -27.14 -15.41
N LYS A 4 18.03 -25.81 -15.30
CA LYS A 4 18.59 -25.06 -14.17
C LYS A 4 17.52 -24.92 -13.09
N LYS A 5 17.89 -25.10 -11.82
CA LYS A 5 17.06 -24.81 -10.65
C LYS A 5 17.66 -23.61 -9.91
N THR A 6 16.94 -22.49 -9.89
CA THR A 6 17.37 -21.27 -9.20
C THR A 6 16.48 -21.04 -7.99
N ARG A 7 17.07 -20.78 -6.84
CA ARG A 7 16.40 -20.39 -5.61
C ARG A 7 16.33 -18.86 -5.55
N THR A 8 15.14 -18.31 -5.40
CA THR A 8 14.92 -16.86 -5.38
C THR A 8 13.66 -16.50 -4.59
N GLN A 9 13.24 -15.25 -4.65
CA GLN A 9 12.06 -14.74 -3.95
C GLN A 9 11.06 -14.15 -4.97
N CYS A 10 9.77 -14.35 -4.72
CA CYS A 10 8.69 -13.74 -5.49
C CYS A 10 8.35 -12.36 -4.91
N THR A 11 8.37 -11.28 -5.71
CA THR A 11 7.98 -9.93 -5.29
C THR A 11 6.61 -9.50 -5.75
N THR A 12 5.78 -10.41 -6.23
CA THR A 12 4.40 -10.12 -6.67
C THR A 12 3.60 -9.34 -5.62
N CYS A 13 3.78 -9.67 -4.33
CA CYS A 13 3.13 -8.98 -3.20
C CYS A 13 4.07 -8.88 -1.99
N HIS A 14 3.61 -8.31 -0.88
CA HIS A 14 4.41 -8.16 0.35
C HIS A 14 4.74 -9.48 1.07
N ALA A 15 4.13 -10.61 0.68
CA ALA A 15 4.45 -11.90 1.27
C ALA A 15 5.88 -12.37 0.96
N ARG A 16 6.47 -11.94 -0.18
CA ARG A 16 7.87 -12.24 -0.57
C ARG A 16 8.22 -13.71 -0.41
N CYS A 17 7.40 -14.59 -0.98
CA CYS A 17 7.56 -16.04 -0.85
C CYS A 17 8.88 -16.51 -1.47
N GLY A 18 9.64 -17.34 -0.73
CA GLY A 18 10.77 -18.05 -1.29
C GLY A 18 10.31 -19.10 -2.30
N VAL A 19 10.98 -19.16 -3.45
CA VAL A 19 10.59 -20.04 -4.56
C VAL A 19 11.80 -20.68 -5.24
N PHE A 20 11.56 -21.83 -5.87
CA PHE A 20 12.43 -22.42 -6.87
C PHE A 20 11.87 -22.16 -8.25
N VAL A 21 12.68 -21.56 -9.12
CA VAL A 21 12.39 -21.40 -10.55
C VAL A 21 13.18 -22.44 -11.32
N TYR A 22 12.49 -23.26 -12.12
CA TYR A 22 13.11 -24.24 -13.01
C TYR A 22 13.08 -23.68 -14.43
N SER A 23 14.24 -23.49 -15.03
CA SER A 23 14.39 -22.92 -16.37
C SER A 23 15.22 -23.81 -17.31
N GLU A 24 14.96 -23.71 -18.59
CA GLU A 24 15.78 -24.28 -19.67
C GLU A 24 16.06 -23.18 -20.71
N GLY A 25 17.32 -22.79 -20.80
CA GLY A 25 17.69 -21.59 -21.55
C GLY A 25 17.06 -20.35 -20.98
N ASP A 26 16.30 -19.63 -21.79
CA ASP A 26 15.55 -18.42 -21.46
C ASP A 26 14.10 -18.69 -21.01
N LYS A 27 13.66 -19.95 -20.94
CA LYS A 27 12.27 -20.30 -20.62
C LYS A 27 12.09 -20.79 -19.19
N ILE A 28 11.10 -20.28 -18.50
CA ILE A 28 10.64 -20.79 -17.21
C ILE A 28 9.73 -22.00 -17.46
N LEU A 29 10.13 -23.17 -16.94
CA LEU A 29 9.34 -24.39 -17.07
C LEU A 29 8.29 -24.50 -15.98
N ARG A 30 8.68 -24.21 -14.73
CA ARG A 30 7.80 -24.23 -13.55
C ARG A 30 8.38 -23.42 -12.39
N ILE A 31 7.50 -23.06 -11.44
CA ILE A 31 7.84 -22.38 -10.20
C ILE A 31 7.21 -23.16 -9.05
N GLU A 32 7.96 -23.36 -7.98
CA GLU A 32 7.54 -24.09 -6.76
C GLU A 32 7.95 -23.28 -5.53
N GLY A 33 7.14 -23.34 -4.46
CA GLY A 33 7.52 -22.74 -3.18
C GLY A 33 8.74 -23.46 -2.56
N ASP A 34 9.61 -22.67 -1.93
CA ASP A 34 10.78 -23.19 -1.20
C ASP A 34 10.39 -23.59 0.23
N PRO A 35 10.39 -24.88 0.58
CA PRO A 35 9.99 -25.33 1.92
C PRO A 35 10.97 -24.91 3.03
N GLU A 36 12.21 -24.57 2.68
CA GLU A 36 13.22 -24.12 3.63
C GLU A 36 13.18 -22.60 3.85
N ASN A 37 12.36 -21.86 3.09
CA ASN A 37 12.22 -20.43 3.29
C ASN A 37 11.53 -20.15 4.64
N PRO A 38 12.14 -19.40 5.56
CA PRO A 38 11.63 -19.21 6.92
C PRO A 38 10.33 -18.41 6.99
N LYS A 39 9.98 -17.67 5.92
CA LYS A 39 8.79 -16.84 5.85
C LYS A 39 7.60 -17.55 5.20
N SER A 40 7.81 -18.23 4.10
CA SER A 40 6.74 -18.82 3.29
C SER A 40 6.57 -20.33 3.48
N HIS A 41 7.56 -21.04 4.04
CA HIS A 41 7.51 -22.47 4.34
C HIS A 41 6.97 -23.34 3.19
N GLY A 42 7.43 -23.07 1.95
CA GLY A 42 7.01 -23.81 0.76
C GLY A 42 5.71 -23.31 0.12
N VAL A 43 5.11 -22.26 0.62
CA VAL A 43 3.89 -21.70 0.04
C VAL A 43 4.23 -20.70 -1.07
N CYS A 44 3.57 -20.84 -2.23
CA CYS A 44 3.53 -19.87 -3.32
C CYS A 44 2.12 -19.87 -3.92
N CYS A 45 1.56 -18.69 -4.20
CA CYS A 45 0.21 -18.56 -4.75
C CYS A 45 0.20 -18.61 -6.29
N GLY A 46 -1.01 -18.65 -6.87
CA GLY A 46 -1.20 -18.67 -8.33
C GLY A 46 -0.59 -17.47 -9.05
N MET A 47 -0.61 -16.27 -8.43
CA MET A 47 0.03 -15.08 -9.00
C MET A 47 1.55 -15.26 -9.12
N GLY A 48 2.24 -15.67 -8.05
CA GLY A 48 3.69 -15.91 -8.10
C GLY A 48 4.05 -17.02 -9.09
N MET A 49 3.25 -18.09 -9.19
CA MET A 49 3.48 -19.17 -10.16
C MET A 49 3.20 -18.74 -11.61
N SER A 50 2.37 -17.73 -11.84
CA SER A 50 2.05 -17.23 -13.18
C SER A 50 3.13 -16.33 -13.79
N GLU A 51 4.20 -16.01 -13.06
CA GLU A 51 5.41 -15.40 -13.61
C GLU A 51 5.94 -16.15 -14.84
N ARG A 52 5.78 -17.47 -14.85
CA ARG A 52 6.09 -18.29 -16.03
C ARG A 52 5.36 -17.81 -17.29
N GLU A 53 4.10 -17.39 -17.18
CA GLU A 53 3.33 -16.88 -18.33
C GLU A 53 3.81 -15.49 -18.72
N ILE A 54 4.09 -14.63 -17.75
CA ILE A 54 4.59 -13.27 -17.98
C ILE A 54 5.93 -13.29 -18.71
N HIS A 55 6.86 -14.13 -18.24
CA HIS A 55 8.19 -14.21 -18.82
C HIS A 55 8.17 -14.90 -20.20
N ASN A 56 7.47 -16.04 -20.32
CA ASN A 56 7.49 -16.85 -21.54
C ASN A 56 6.61 -16.27 -22.67
N ASN A 57 5.60 -15.44 -22.33
CA ASN A 57 4.78 -14.75 -23.31
C ASN A 57 5.06 -13.24 -23.24
N THR A 58 5.91 -12.79 -24.14
CA THR A 58 6.29 -11.37 -24.24
C THR A 58 5.35 -10.54 -25.09
N GLU A 59 4.26 -11.13 -25.60
CA GLU A 59 3.26 -10.40 -26.38
C GLU A 59 2.62 -9.31 -25.53
N GLY A 60 2.63 -8.08 -26.00
CA GLY A 60 2.14 -6.91 -25.30
C GLY A 60 3.08 -6.35 -24.24
N ARG A 61 4.21 -7.00 -23.88
CA ARG A 61 5.23 -6.42 -23.01
C ARG A 61 6.00 -5.30 -23.69
N LEU A 62 6.37 -4.30 -22.92
CA LEU A 62 7.39 -3.33 -23.30
C LEU A 62 8.75 -4.01 -23.27
N LEU A 63 9.41 -4.12 -24.44
CA LEU A 63 10.70 -4.80 -24.59
C LEU A 63 11.86 -3.85 -24.86
N TYR A 64 11.56 -2.63 -25.27
CA TYR A 64 12.55 -1.62 -25.68
C TYR A 64 12.11 -0.25 -25.20
N PRO A 65 13.06 0.67 -24.94
CA PRO A 65 12.73 2.08 -24.75
C PRO A 65 12.07 2.62 -26.03
N MET A 66 11.03 3.41 -25.86
CA MET A 66 10.30 4.00 -26.97
C MET A 66 9.91 5.44 -26.66
N LYS A 67 9.87 6.26 -27.70
CA LYS A 67 9.48 7.66 -27.67
C LYS A 67 8.26 7.87 -28.58
N ARG A 68 7.34 8.72 -28.18
CA ARG A 68 6.21 9.13 -29.00
C ARG A 68 6.73 9.85 -30.26
N VAL A 69 6.27 9.43 -31.46
CA VAL A 69 6.84 9.85 -32.75
C VAL A 69 6.76 11.35 -33.03
N ASP A 70 5.74 12.02 -32.52
CA ASP A 70 5.49 13.46 -32.70
C ASP A 70 5.87 14.31 -31.48
N TRP A 71 6.59 13.75 -30.51
CA TRP A 71 7.13 14.49 -29.36
C TRP A 71 8.63 14.75 -29.53
N ASP A 72 9.02 16.03 -29.53
CA ASP A 72 10.40 16.44 -29.54
C ASP A 72 10.76 17.22 -28.26
N PRO A 73 11.64 16.71 -27.39
CA PRO A 73 12.03 17.40 -26.14
C PRO A 73 12.67 18.77 -26.41
N HIS A 74 13.28 18.98 -27.59
CA HIS A 74 13.93 20.23 -28.00
C HIS A 74 13.10 21.09 -28.94
N GLY A 75 11.92 20.61 -29.36
CA GLY A 75 11.06 21.23 -30.34
C GLY A 75 9.58 21.29 -29.93
N GLU A 76 8.73 20.88 -30.87
CA GLU A 76 7.28 20.83 -30.63
C GLU A 76 6.92 19.56 -29.85
N ARG A 77 6.15 19.71 -28.79
CA ARG A 77 5.83 18.61 -27.85
C ARG A 77 4.53 17.93 -28.15
N HIS A 78 3.63 18.54 -28.91
CA HIS A 78 2.33 17.97 -29.33
C HIS A 78 1.60 17.23 -28.21
N THR A 79 1.49 17.88 -27.04
CA THR A 79 0.90 17.28 -25.83
C THR A 79 -0.56 16.86 -26.02
N GLU A 80 -1.28 17.51 -26.94
CA GLU A 80 -2.63 17.20 -27.35
C GLU A 80 -2.80 15.84 -28.02
N ASN A 81 -1.67 15.23 -28.44
CA ASN A 81 -1.63 13.92 -29.09
C ASN A 81 -1.31 12.78 -28.11
N ARG A 82 -1.13 13.07 -26.81
CA ARG A 82 -0.96 12.02 -25.80
C ARG A 82 -2.12 11.04 -25.81
N GLY A 83 -1.80 9.75 -25.85
CA GLY A 83 -2.77 8.65 -25.98
C GLY A 83 -3.31 8.41 -27.39
N LYS A 84 -2.86 9.16 -28.40
CA LYS A 84 -3.32 9.05 -29.80
C LYS A 84 -2.22 8.72 -30.80
N SER A 85 -0.97 9.09 -30.49
CA SER A 85 0.17 8.90 -31.36
C SER A 85 0.82 7.53 -31.18
N GLU A 86 1.53 7.09 -32.18
CA GLU A 86 2.36 5.89 -32.15
C GLU A 86 3.68 6.15 -31.41
N PHE A 87 4.41 5.06 -31.10
CA PHE A 87 5.73 5.09 -30.50
C PHE A 87 6.77 4.52 -31.44
N GLU A 88 7.95 5.12 -31.45
CA GLU A 88 9.14 4.60 -32.12
C GLU A 88 10.17 4.11 -31.12
N ARG A 89 10.86 3.02 -31.44
CA ARG A 89 11.96 2.50 -30.63
C ARG A 89 13.15 3.45 -30.64
N ILE A 90 13.72 3.69 -29.47
CA ILE A 90 14.98 4.41 -29.25
C ILE A 90 15.95 3.53 -28.45
N THR A 91 17.18 3.98 -28.26
CA THR A 91 18.14 3.32 -27.38
C THR A 91 17.98 3.76 -25.92
N TRP A 92 18.49 2.97 -24.97
CA TRP A 92 18.57 3.40 -23.57
C TRP A 92 19.42 4.67 -23.39
N ASP A 93 20.50 4.81 -24.15
CA ASP A 93 21.34 6.02 -24.09
C ASP A 93 20.58 7.26 -24.51
N GLU A 94 19.77 7.19 -25.57
CA GLU A 94 18.90 8.30 -25.98
C GLU A 94 17.83 8.59 -24.93
N ALA A 95 17.19 7.56 -24.38
CA ALA A 95 16.15 7.72 -23.35
C ALA A 95 16.71 8.38 -22.08
N LEU A 96 17.89 7.96 -21.61
CA LEU A 96 18.53 8.51 -20.44
C LEU A 96 19.13 9.91 -20.69
N ALA A 97 19.59 10.19 -21.91
CA ALA A 97 20.00 11.53 -22.30
C ALA A 97 18.82 12.50 -22.23
N ILE A 98 17.67 12.13 -22.80
CA ILE A 98 16.42 12.91 -22.72
C ILE A 98 16.03 13.17 -21.25
N LEU A 99 16.00 12.13 -20.41
CA LEU A 99 15.65 12.26 -18.99
C LEU A 99 16.61 13.22 -18.26
N ALA A 100 17.91 13.11 -18.48
CA ALA A 100 18.91 13.95 -17.84
C ALA A 100 18.84 15.41 -18.30
N GLU A 101 18.72 15.64 -19.61
CA GLU A 101 18.66 16.98 -20.21
C GLU A 101 17.38 17.71 -19.80
N GLU A 102 16.22 17.03 -19.86
CA GLU A 102 14.95 17.60 -19.42
C GLU A 102 14.94 17.86 -17.90
N SER A 103 15.49 16.93 -17.10
CA SER A 103 15.61 17.15 -15.66
C SER A 103 16.45 18.39 -15.34
N LYS A 104 17.58 18.55 -16.01
CA LYS A 104 18.44 19.72 -15.83
C LYS A 104 17.72 21.00 -16.27
N ARG A 105 17.17 21.02 -17.48
CA ARG A 105 16.45 22.18 -18.02
C ARG A 105 15.29 22.62 -17.10
N ILE A 106 14.47 21.68 -16.68
CA ILE A 106 13.31 21.95 -15.83
C ILE A 106 13.75 22.47 -14.46
N THR A 107 14.77 21.84 -13.85
CA THR A 107 15.30 22.27 -12.55
C THR A 107 15.88 23.68 -12.62
N GLU A 108 16.64 24.01 -13.68
CA GLU A 108 17.22 25.34 -13.88
C GLU A 108 16.14 26.43 -14.09
N GLN A 109 15.06 26.12 -14.78
CA GLN A 109 14.01 27.08 -15.13
C GLN A 109 12.91 27.24 -14.06
N TYR A 110 12.56 26.15 -13.38
CA TYR A 110 11.37 26.12 -12.52
C TYR A 110 11.67 25.62 -11.09
N GLY A 111 12.86 25.12 -10.84
CA GLY A 111 13.25 24.48 -9.59
C GLY A 111 13.00 22.97 -9.57
N PRO A 112 13.65 22.24 -8.63
CA PRO A 112 13.60 20.79 -8.59
C PRO A 112 12.18 20.22 -8.36
N GLN A 113 11.32 20.92 -7.64
CA GLN A 113 9.93 20.50 -7.37
C GLN A 113 9.05 20.48 -8.63
N ALA A 114 9.53 21.01 -9.76
CA ALA A 114 8.81 20.97 -11.04
C ALA A 114 8.88 19.61 -11.74
N ILE A 115 9.67 18.68 -11.20
CA ILE A 115 9.76 17.29 -11.64
C ILE A 115 9.07 16.42 -10.57
N ILE A 116 8.09 15.64 -10.95
CA ILE A 116 7.46 14.66 -10.06
C ILE A 116 7.91 13.26 -10.48
N THR A 117 8.50 12.51 -9.56
CA THR A 117 8.79 11.10 -9.75
C THR A 117 7.78 10.28 -8.96
N GLY A 118 6.87 9.60 -9.67
CA GLY A 118 5.86 8.73 -9.07
C GLY A 118 6.38 7.30 -8.96
N GLN A 119 6.33 6.71 -7.76
CA GLN A 119 6.66 5.31 -7.56
C GLN A 119 5.46 4.55 -6.97
N GLY A 120 5.29 3.28 -7.37
CA GLY A 120 4.37 2.35 -6.72
C GLY A 120 4.87 1.91 -5.35
N THR A 121 4.63 0.66 -4.96
CA THR A 121 5.12 0.17 -3.65
C THR A 121 6.64 0.02 -3.56
N GLY A 122 7.36 0.04 -4.69
CA GLY A 122 8.83 0.13 -4.79
C GLY A 122 9.66 -0.91 -4.01
N ARG A 123 9.10 -2.00 -3.59
CA ARG A 123 9.52 -2.99 -2.59
C ARG A 123 11.03 -3.17 -2.41
N THR A 124 11.78 -3.29 -3.50
CA THR A 124 13.24 -3.50 -3.46
C THR A 124 14.03 -2.25 -3.84
N SER A 125 13.37 -1.14 -4.16
CA SER A 125 13.99 0.02 -4.80
C SER A 125 13.68 1.38 -4.16
N ASN A 126 12.90 1.42 -3.07
CA ASN A 126 12.48 2.67 -2.43
C ASN A 126 13.64 3.59 -2.06
N HIS A 127 14.70 3.07 -1.46
CA HIS A 127 15.86 3.85 -1.04
C HIS A 127 16.63 4.43 -2.22
N TRP A 128 16.70 3.74 -3.36
CA TRP A 128 17.34 4.27 -4.56
C TRP A 128 16.49 5.34 -5.24
N HIS A 129 15.17 5.22 -5.17
CA HIS A 129 14.27 6.28 -5.60
C HIS A 129 14.42 7.54 -4.75
N ILE A 130 14.50 7.41 -3.41
CA ILE A 130 14.76 8.54 -2.51
C ILE A 130 16.11 9.20 -2.85
N ARG A 131 17.17 8.39 -3.04
CA ARG A 131 18.48 8.91 -3.43
C ARG A 131 18.45 9.65 -4.76
N LEU A 132 17.75 9.12 -5.77
CA LEU A 132 17.57 9.79 -7.05
C LEU A 132 16.87 11.15 -6.88
N ASN A 133 15.81 11.19 -6.08
CA ASN A 133 15.10 12.44 -5.79
C ASN A 133 16.00 13.45 -5.09
N SER A 134 16.86 13.01 -4.17
CA SER A 134 17.86 13.88 -3.54
C SER A 134 18.86 14.44 -4.56
N SER A 135 19.31 13.61 -5.51
CA SER A 135 20.17 14.08 -6.63
C SER A 135 19.45 15.06 -7.57
N LEU A 136 18.12 14.96 -7.68
CA LEU A 136 17.27 15.94 -8.39
C LEU A 136 17.02 17.22 -7.57
N GLY A 137 17.45 17.27 -6.31
CA GLY A 137 17.22 18.38 -5.39
C GLY A 137 15.85 18.34 -4.69
N GLN A 138 15.26 17.15 -4.56
CA GLN A 138 13.98 16.93 -3.89
C GLN A 138 14.17 16.14 -2.59
N GLU A 139 13.21 16.25 -1.67
CA GLU A 139 13.19 15.43 -0.45
C GLU A 139 12.28 14.23 -0.60
N GLY A 140 12.74 13.08 -0.09
CA GLY A 140 11.91 11.90 0.10
C GLY A 140 11.43 11.25 -1.19
N TRP A 141 10.17 10.85 -1.20
CA TRP A 141 9.64 9.99 -2.26
C TRP A 141 8.97 10.73 -3.42
N SER A 142 9.02 12.05 -3.47
CA SER A 142 8.33 12.88 -4.45
C SER A 142 6.82 12.58 -4.51
N LEU A 143 6.36 11.51 -5.16
CA LEU A 143 4.95 11.12 -5.15
C LEU A 143 4.75 9.60 -5.06
N VAL A 144 4.18 9.13 -3.95
CA VAL A 144 3.80 7.73 -3.74
C VAL A 144 2.43 7.67 -3.04
N PRO A 145 1.61 6.63 -3.26
CA PRO A 145 0.26 6.55 -2.68
C PRO A 145 0.28 6.18 -1.18
N THR A 146 1.14 6.82 -0.38
CA THR A 146 1.29 6.51 1.05
C THR A 146 0.10 6.93 1.89
N HIS A 147 -0.63 7.97 1.48
CA HIS A 147 -1.84 8.47 2.16
C HIS A 147 -2.99 7.45 2.22
N VAL A 148 -3.05 6.51 1.29
CA VAL A 148 -4.05 5.42 1.26
C VAL A 148 -3.42 4.02 1.46
N CYS A 149 -2.16 3.96 1.88
CA CYS A 149 -1.44 2.71 2.07
C CYS A 149 -0.71 2.67 3.42
N LEU A 150 0.49 3.17 3.48
CA LEU A 150 1.44 2.95 4.58
C LEU A 150 1.18 3.87 5.78
N MET A 151 1.03 5.18 5.53
CA MET A 151 0.90 6.18 6.60
C MET A 151 -0.23 5.91 7.58
N PRO A 152 -1.42 5.53 7.11
CA PRO A 152 -2.54 5.29 8.02
C PRO A 152 -2.35 4.08 8.95
N HIS A 153 -1.46 3.16 8.62
CA HIS A 153 -1.03 2.11 9.54
C HIS A 153 0.02 2.60 10.52
N MET A 154 0.88 3.51 10.08
CA MET A 154 2.04 3.95 10.86
C MET A 154 1.71 5.11 11.80
N LEU A 155 0.94 6.10 11.34
CA LEU A 155 0.65 7.29 12.14
C LEU A 155 -0.09 7.00 13.46
N PRO A 156 -1.15 6.19 13.49
CA PRO A 156 -1.79 5.82 14.76
C PRO A 156 -0.81 5.21 15.76
N ASN A 157 0.09 4.34 15.27
CA ASN A 157 1.12 3.71 16.10
C ASN A 157 2.21 4.73 16.51
N ALA A 158 2.61 5.63 15.62
CA ALA A 158 3.55 6.69 15.95
C ALA A 158 3.04 7.59 17.09
N PHE A 159 1.75 7.96 17.06
CA PHE A 159 1.13 8.80 18.07
C PHE A 159 0.62 8.06 19.31
N THR A 160 0.62 6.74 19.31
CA THR A 160 0.18 5.93 20.46
C THR A 160 1.32 5.14 21.08
N LEU A 161 2.12 4.47 20.27
CA LEU A 161 3.22 3.59 20.69
C LEU A 161 4.60 4.23 20.50
N GLY A 162 4.68 5.36 19.81
CA GLY A 162 5.93 6.05 19.46
C GLY A 162 6.70 5.42 18.30
N VAL A 163 6.12 4.44 17.60
CA VAL A 163 6.78 3.74 16.50
C VAL A 163 6.09 4.02 15.16
N TYR A 164 6.85 4.55 14.22
CA TYR A 164 6.38 4.76 12.85
C TYR A 164 6.55 3.46 12.06
N SER A 165 5.70 2.48 12.37
CA SER A 165 5.70 1.16 11.75
C SER A 165 4.33 0.49 11.89
N PRO A 166 3.96 -0.45 11.02
CA PRO A 166 2.86 -1.38 11.30
C PRO A 166 3.12 -2.12 12.59
N ALA A 167 2.09 -2.35 13.39
CA ALA A 167 2.14 -3.14 14.61
C ALA A 167 1.25 -4.37 14.40
N ASP A 168 1.83 -5.41 13.82
CA ASP A 168 1.14 -6.66 13.48
C ASP A 168 1.20 -7.68 14.63
N GLY A 169 0.18 -8.54 14.72
CA GLY A 169 0.11 -9.58 15.73
C GLY A 169 1.09 -10.72 15.49
N ASP A 170 1.68 -11.23 16.56
CA ASP A 170 2.44 -12.49 16.58
C ASP A 170 1.47 -13.69 16.55
N LEU A 171 0.79 -13.84 15.40
CA LEU A 171 -0.32 -14.79 15.24
C LEU A 171 0.07 -16.25 15.50
N ALA A 172 1.34 -16.59 15.36
CA ALA A 172 1.83 -17.94 15.61
C ALA A 172 1.78 -18.34 17.09
N ASN A 173 1.71 -17.37 17.99
CA ASN A 173 1.69 -17.56 19.43
C ASN A 173 0.41 -17.01 20.11
N SER A 174 -0.53 -16.41 19.36
CA SER A 174 -1.73 -15.78 19.90
C SER A 174 -2.79 -16.82 20.30
N ASP A 175 -3.48 -16.62 21.43
CA ASP A 175 -4.65 -17.39 21.85
C ASP A 175 -5.96 -16.75 21.34
N THR A 176 -5.95 -15.46 21.09
CA THR A 176 -7.00 -14.77 20.33
C THR A 176 -6.39 -14.06 19.13
N ILE A 177 -6.95 -14.29 17.94
CA ILE A 177 -6.55 -13.66 16.69
C ILE A 177 -7.68 -12.75 16.21
N VAL A 178 -7.37 -11.47 15.97
CA VAL A 178 -8.32 -10.50 15.39
C VAL A 178 -7.88 -10.12 13.98
N LEU A 179 -8.76 -10.31 13.02
CA LEU A 179 -8.62 -9.78 11.66
C LEU A 179 -9.56 -8.59 11.51
N TRP A 180 -9.02 -7.39 11.46
CA TRP A 180 -9.80 -6.15 11.37
C TRP A 180 -9.60 -5.48 10.01
N GLY A 181 -10.61 -5.55 9.13
CA GLY A 181 -10.51 -5.07 7.75
C GLY A 181 -9.43 -5.79 6.92
N GLU A 182 -9.05 -7.00 7.32
CA GLU A 182 -7.93 -7.76 6.75
C GLU A 182 -8.40 -9.13 6.27
N ASN A 183 -7.98 -9.50 5.05
CA ASN A 183 -8.23 -10.82 4.51
C ASN A 183 -6.90 -11.53 4.15
N PRO A 184 -6.32 -12.31 5.04
CA PRO A 184 -5.07 -13.01 4.81
C PRO A 184 -5.19 -14.23 3.90
N ALA A 185 -6.36 -14.53 3.35
CA ALA A 185 -6.56 -15.69 2.46
C ALA A 185 -5.65 -15.69 1.22
N MET A 186 -5.14 -14.52 0.82
CA MET A 186 -4.10 -14.38 -0.21
C MET A 186 -2.69 -14.69 0.32
N GLU A 187 -2.47 -14.51 1.60
CA GLU A 187 -1.22 -14.77 2.30
C GLU A 187 -1.29 -16.16 2.94
N ARG A 188 -1.18 -17.19 2.11
CA ARG A 188 -1.45 -18.58 2.49
C ARG A 188 -0.64 -19.06 3.70
N ALA A 189 0.57 -18.53 3.93
CA ALA A 189 1.36 -18.85 5.12
C ALA A 189 0.65 -18.36 6.38
N ILE A 190 0.14 -17.14 6.40
CA ILE A 190 -0.62 -16.57 7.51
C ILE A 190 -1.92 -17.34 7.73
N THR A 191 -2.66 -17.62 6.66
CA THR A 191 -3.91 -18.43 6.74
C THR A 191 -3.65 -19.81 7.36
N ARG A 192 -2.55 -20.44 6.98
CA ARG A 192 -2.13 -21.73 7.57
C ARG A 192 -1.85 -21.58 9.06
N THR A 193 -1.10 -20.57 9.48
CA THR A 193 -0.80 -20.27 10.89
C THR A 193 -2.09 -20.08 11.69
N ILE A 194 -3.06 -19.31 11.18
CA ILE A 194 -4.36 -19.10 11.83
C ILE A 194 -5.07 -20.44 12.06
N PHE A 195 -5.17 -21.29 11.03
CA PHE A 195 -5.83 -22.59 11.18
C PHE A 195 -5.08 -23.55 12.12
N GLU A 196 -3.76 -23.50 12.16
CA GLU A 196 -2.96 -24.27 13.11
C GLU A 196 -3.23 -23.82 14.56
N ARG A 197 -3.33 -22.50 14.80
CA ARG A 197 -3.69 -21.96 16.11
C ARG A 197 -5.12 -22.28 16.53
N GLN A 198 -6.10 -22.19 15.62
CA GLN A 198 -7.48 -22.59 15.90
C GLN A 198 -7.57 -24.08 16.30
N ARG A 199 -6.82 -24.98 15.65
CA ARG A 199 -6.77 -26.39 16.07
C ARG A 199 -6.19 -26.57 17.48
N GLN A 200 -5.41 -25.63 17.96
CA GLN A 200 -4.86 -25.60 19.33
C GLN A 200 -5.79 -24.88 20.33
N GLY A 201 -6.94 -24.37 19.89
CA GLY A 201 -7.94 -23.72 20.72
C GLY A 201 -7.97 -22.21 20.67
N ALA A 202 -7.15 -21.58 19.82
CA ALA A 202 -7.19 -20.13 19.66
C ALA A 202 -8.50 -19.64 19.05
N LYS A 203 -8.98 -18.51 19.52
CA LYS A 203 -10.17 -17.83 19.01
C LYS A 203 -9.86 -16.99 17.78
N LEU A 204 -10.79 -16.94 16.83
CA LEU A 204 -10.70 -16.09 15.66
C LEU A 204 -11.88 -15.11 15.63
N ILE A 205 -11.58 -13.83 15.61
CA ILE A 205 -12.54 -12.72 15.47
C ILE A 205 -12.28 -12.04 14.13
N VAL A 206 -13.34 -11.78 13.35
CA VAL A 206 -13.26 -11.07 12.07
C VAL A 206 -14.20 -9.86 12.09
N ILE A 207 -13.62 -8.68 11.89
CA ILE A 207 -14.33 -7.39 11.76
C ILE A 207 -14.07 -6.87 10.36
N ASP A 208 -15.02 -7.02 9.43
CA ASP A 208 -14.87 -6.58 8.03
C ASP A 208 -16.25 -6.27 7.44
N THR A 209 -16.38 -5.19 6.72
CA THR A 209 -17.63 -4.83 6.00
C THR A 209 -18.09 -5.93 5.02
N ARG A 210 -17.14 -6.72 4.53
CA ARG A 210 -17.42 -7.91 3.72
C ARG A 210 -17.35 -9.18 4.57
N PHE A 211 -18.29 -10.09 4.36
CA PHE A 211 -18.17 -11.44 4.89
C PHE A 211 -17.14 -12.23 4.05
N GLN A 212 -15.87 -12.02 4.38
CA GLN A 212 -14.74 -12.56 3.64
C GLN A 212 -14.44 -14.04 4.00
N ASP A 213 -13.49 -14.68 3.33
CA ASP A 213 -13.27 -16.13 3.50
C ASP A 213 -12.96 -16.54 4.94
N MET A 214 -12.20 -15.76 5.68
CA MET A 214 -11.88 -16.06 7.09
C MET A 214 -13.10 -15.89 8.01
N SER A 215 -14.10 -15.10 7.62
CA SER A 215 -15.35 -14.94 8.38
C SER A 215 -16.12 -16.26 8.55
N LYS A 216 -15.99 -17.17 7.57
CA LYS A 216 -16.61 -18.51 7.61
C LYS A 216 -15.99 -19.43 8.68
N HIS A 217 -14.82 -19.08 9.17
CA HIS A 217 -14.05 -19.86 10.13
C HIS A 217 -13.92 -19.15 11.50
N ALA A 218 -14.45 -17.94 11.61
CA ALA A 218 -14.39 -17.15 12.83
C ALA A 218 -15.34 -17.68 13.92
N ASP A 219 -14.93 -17.53 15.18
CA ASP A 219 -15.83 -17.70 16.33
C ASP A 219 -16.86 -16.57 16.34
N ILE A 220 -16.45 -15.34 16.01
CA ILE A 220 -17.34 -14.17 15.83
C ILE A 220 -16.92 -13.43 14.58
N ALA A 221 -17.87 -13.12 13.70
CA ALA A 221 -17.65 -12.29 12.51
C ALA A 221 -18.74 -11.21 12.42
N ILE A 222 -18.34 -9.94 12.41
CA ILE A 222 -19.24 -8.80 12.25
C ILE A 222 -18.97 -8.04 10.97
N GLN A 223 -20.06 -7.49 10.38
CA GLN A 223 -20.01 -6.68 9.16
C GLN A 223 -20.41 -5.22 9.49
N PRO A 224 -19.47 -4.37 9.97
CA PRO A 224 -19.80 -2.99 10.26
C PRO A 224 -20.06 -2.16 8.99
N ARG A 225 -20.80 -1.07 9.15
CA ARG A 225 -20.91 -0.03 8.12
C ARG A 225 -19.54 0.58 7.88
N PRO A 226 -19.14 0.85 6.62
CA PRO A 226 -17.83 1.44 6.32
C PRO A 226 -17.53 2.72 7.12
N GLY A 227 -16.30 2.82 7.65
CA GLY A 227 -15.80 3.98 8.37
C GLY A 227 -16.28 4.12 9.82
N THR A 228 -16.88 3.06 10.41
CA THR A 228 -17.37 3.07 11.80
C THR A 228 -16.45 2.35 12.79
N ASP A 229 -15.22 2.10 12.39
CA ASP A 229 -14.25 1.30 13.16
C ASP A 229 -13.93 1.93 14.52
N ALA A 230 -13.82 3.27 14.61
CA ALA A 230 -13.61 3.95 15.88
C ALA A 230 -14.78 3.75 16.85
N ALA A 231 -16.03 3.75 16.38
CA ALA A 231 -17.19 3.52 17.22
C ALA A 231 -17.14 2.14 17.88
N ILE A 232 -16.78 1.10 17.09
CA ILE A 232 -16.61 -0.26 17.62
C ILE A 232 -15.44 -0.31 18.59
N ALA A 233 -14.28 0.25 18.25
CA ALA A 233 -13.10 0.22 19.12
C ALA A 233 -13.34 0.93 20.44
N LEU A 234 -14.04 2.08 20.44
CA LEU A 234 -14.39 2.81 21.66
C LEU A 234 -15.36 2.04 22.55
N ALA A 235 -16.32 1.32 21.97
CA ALA A 235 -17.21 0.44 22.73
C ALA A 235 -16.46 -0.77 23.31
N LEU A 236 -15.54 -1.37 22.57
CA LEU A 236 -14.69 -2.44 23.09
C LEU A 236 -13.82 -1.95 24.26
N ILE A 237 -13.25 -0.73 24.16
CA ILE A 237 -12.50 -0.10 25.25
C ILE A 237 -13.41 0.13 26.47
N HIS A 238 -14.64 0.63 26.26
CA HIS A 238 -15.62 0.84 27.32
C HIS A 238 -15.89 -0.46 28.08
N GLU A 239 -16.25 -1.55 27.39
CA GLU A 239 -16.56 -2.83 28.01
C GLU A 239 -15.36 -3.42 28.76
N VAL A 240 -14.15 -3.35 28.18
CA VAL A 240 -12.93 -3.82 28.85
C VAL A 240 -12.66 -3.05 30.12
N ILE A 241 -12.89 -1.73 30.15
CA ILE A 241 -12.70 -0.90 31.34
C ILE A 241 -13.79 -1.16 32.37
N GLU A 242 -15.07 -1.18 31.97
CA GLU A 242 -16.21 -1.36 32.84
C GLU A 242 -16.16 -2.70 33.61
N HIS A 243 -15.73 -3.75 32.91
CA HIS A 243 -15.61 -5.09 33.51
C HIS A 243 -14.24 -5.34 34.19
N GLY A 244 -13.28 -4.41 34.08
CA GLY A 244 -11.95 -4.55 34.67
C GLY A 244 -11.10 -5.64 33.96
N TRP A 245 -11.35 -5.92 32.68
CA TRP A 245 -10.64 -6.92 31.89
C TRP A 245 -9.31 -6.40 31.34
N TYR A 246 -8.50 -5.76 32.21
CA TYR A 246 -7.18 -5.22 31.88
C TYR A 246 -6.23 -5.38 33.07
N ASP A 247 -4.94 -5.38 32.80
CA ASP A 247 -3.91 -5.44 33.84
C ASP A 247 -3.62 -4.04 34.41
N ARG A 248 -4.00 -3.80 35.67
CA ARG A 248 -3.80 -2.51 36.33
C ARG A 248 -2.31 -2.17 36.49
N GLU A 249 -1.45 -3.16 36.75
CA GLU A 249 0.00 -2.94 36.89
C GLU A 249 0.60 -2.50 35.55
N TRP A 250 0.13 -3.11 34.46
CA TRP A 250 0.51 -2.72 33.11
C TRP A 250 0.09 -1.26 32.82
N ILE A 251 -1.15 -0.91 33.12
CA ILE A 251 -1.68 0.45 32.89
C ILE A 251 -0.87 1.48 33.66
N ASP A 252 -0.64 1.26 34.94
CA ASP A 252 0.08 2.20 35.80
C ASP A 252 1.56 2.36 35.39
N ALA A 253 2.19 1.28 34.94
CA ALA A 253 3.61 1.29 34.58
C ALA A 253 3.85 1.87 33.17
N TRP A 254 3.03 1.49 32.19
CA TRP A 254 3.39 1.64 30.78
C TRP A 254 2.42 2.50 29.94
N THR A 255 1.35 3.04 30.52
CA THR A 255 0.40 3.91 29.79
C THR A 255 0.33 5.32 30.34
N TYR A 256 -0.12 6.25 29.53
CA TYR A 256 -0.37 7.64 29.87
C TYR A 256 -1.76 8.06 29.37
N GLY A 257 -2.54 8.71 30.23
CA GLY A 257 -3.86 9.20 29.88
C GLY A 257 -5.00 8.19 30.04
N PHE A 258 -4.83 7.16 30.90
CA PHE A 258 -5.87 6.14 31.12
C PHE A 258 -7.18 6.76 31.69
N ASP A 259 -7.09 7.63 32.69
CA ASP A 259 -8.29 8.22 33.29
C ASP A 259 -9.07 9.09 32.30
N GLN A 260 -8.34 9.81 31.42
CA GLN A 260 -8.94 10.58 30.33
C GLN A 260 -9.61 9.69 29.30
N LEU A 261 -8.98 8.55 28.95
CA LEU A 261 -9.58 7.57 28.06
C LEU A 261 -10.83 6.94 28.67
N ALA A 262 -10.78 6.56 29.95
CA ALA A 262 -11.93 5.99 30.65
C ALA A 262 -13.12 6.96 30.67
N GLU A 263 -12.89 8.25 30.93
CA GLU A 263 -13.95 9.26 30.86
C GLU A 263 -14.47 9.48 29.45
N ARG A 264 -13.57 9.45 28.40
CA ARG A 264 -13.95 9.59 26.98
C ARG A 264 -14.90 8.47 26.55
N VAL A 265 -14.64 7.23 26.99
CA VAL A 265 -15.42 6.07 26.53
C VAL A 265 -16.66 5.78 27.36
N LYS A 266 -16.91 6.49 28.42
CA LYS A 266 -17.99 6.25 29.37
C LYS A 266 -19.38 6.10 28.73
N ASP A 267 -19.65 6.90 27.70
CA ASP A 267 -20.92 6.88 26.97
C ASP A 267 -20.86 6.04 25.69
N TRP A 268 -19.75 5.35 25.42
CA TRP A 268 -19.59 4.49 24.25
C TRP A 268 -20.07 3.06 24.54
N THR A 269 -21.38 2.91 24.82
CA THR A 269 -21.97 1.59 25.03
C THR A 269 -22.02 0.77 23.75
N CYS A 270 -22.16 -0.55 23.89
CA CYS A 270 -22.34 -1.46 22.75
C CYS A 270 -23.56 -1.08 21.90
N GLU A 271 -24.66 -0.63 22.52
CA GLU A 271 -25.87 -0.20 21.82
C GLU A 271 -25.59 1.03 20.94
N ARG A 272 -24.90 2.04 21.48
CA ARG A 272 -24.54 3.23 20.70
C ARG A 272 -23.64 2.88 19.50
N ALA A 273 -22.63 2.07 19.73
CA ALA A 273 -21.71 1.65 18.65
C ALA A 273 -22.44 0.78 17.63
N ALA A 274 -23.32 -0.12 18.09
CA ALA A 274 -24.12 -0.98 17.24
C ALA A 274 -25.09 -0.21 16.34
N GLU A 275 -25.73 0.83 16.87
CA GLU A 275 -26.58 1.73 16.06
C GLU A 275 -25.77 2.43 14.94
N ILE A 276 -24.59 2.96 15.26
CA ILE A 276 -23.71 3.63 14.30
C ILE A 276 -23.15 2.65 13.27
N ALA A 277 -22.65 1.50 13.71
CA ALA A 277 -22.01 0.50 12.87
C ALA A 277 -23.00 -0.46 12.18
N GLN A 278 -24.27 -0.44 12.61
CA GLN A 278 -25.34 -1.32 12.12
C GLN A 278 -24.98 -2.81 12.31
N VAL A 279 -24.54 -3.17 13.51
CA VAL A 279 -24.20 -4.55 13.93
C VAL A 279 -25.00 -4.91 15.18
N ASP A 280 -24.91 -6.16 15.64
CA ASP A 280 -25.54 -6.60 16.88
C ASP A 280 -24.69 -6.11 18.10
N PRO A 281 -25.27 -5.44 19.11
CA PRO A 281 -24.55 -5.06 20.31
C PRO A 281 -24.03 -6.25 21.12
N ASP A 282 -24.71 -7.39 21.08
CA ASP A 282 -24.29 -8.59 21.78
C ASP A 282 -23.01 -9.19 21.17
N ASP A 283 -22.82 -9.05 19.86
CA ASP A 283 -21.55 -9.43 19.20
C ASP A 283 -20.39 -8.53 19.68
N ILE A 284 -20.60 -7.22 19.85
CA ILE A 284 -19.58 -6.31 20.38
C ILE A 284 -19.18 -6.69 21.81
N ARG A 285 -20.18 -7.03 22.68
CA ARG A 285 -19.92 -7.52 24.05
C ARG A 285 -19.12 -8.80 24.06
N ALA A 286 -19.52 -9.77 23.23
CA ALA A 286 -18.84 -11.05 23.15
C ALA A 286 -17.39 -10.90 22.65
N ILE A 287 -17.17 -10.00 21.70
CA ILE A 287 -15.80 -9.65 21.27
C ILE A 287 -15.01 -9.05 22.44
N ALA A 288 -15.56 -8.07 23.16
CA ALA A 288 -14.88 -7.43 24.30
C ALA A 288 -14.52 -8.45 25.40
N GLU A 289 -15.43 -9.35 25.73
CA GLU A 289 -15.18 -10.43 26.70
C GLU A 289 -14.03 -11.32 26.27
N ILE A 290 -14.02 -11.77 25.01
CA ILE A 290 -12.93 -12.61 24.49
C ILE A 290 -11.61 -11.86 24.53
N LEU A 291 -11.57 -10.60 24.08
CA LEU A 291 -10.35 -9.78 24.07
C LEU A 291 -9.78 -9.56 25.49
N GLY A 292 -10.64 -9.34 26.47
CA GLY A 292 -10.25 -9.04 27.85
C GLY A 292 -9.90 -10.28 28.67
N THR A 293 -10.40 -11.48 28.28
CA THR A 293 -10.29 -12.69 29.11
C THR A 293 -9.52 -13.84 28.47
N HIS A 294 -9.25 -13.78 27.17
CA HIS A 294 -8.64 -14.88 26.41
C HIS A 294 -7.39 -14.41 25.63
N GLY A 295 -6.39 -13.93 26.36
CA GLY A 295 -5.09 -13.51 25.81
C GLY A 295 -4.04 -14.61 25.84
N PRO A 296 -2.90 -14.43 25.14
CA PRO A 296 -2.51 -13.22 24.42
C PRO A 296 -3.29 -12.95 23.13
N VAL A 297 -3.50 -11.65 22.84
CA VAL A 297 -4.28 -11.17 21.72
C VAL A 297 -3.35 -10.62 20.61
N GLY A 298 -3.35 -11.27 19.46
CA GLY A 298 -2.69 -10.79 18.25
C GLY A 298 -3.70 -10.21 17.27
N MET A 299 -3.46 -9.02 16.76
CA MET A 299 -4.32 -8.35 15.78
C MET A 299 -3.59 -8.15 14.46
N LYS A 300 -4.28 -8.44 13.34
CA LYS A 300 -3.85 -8.02 12.01
C LYS A 300 -4.87 -7.04 11.45
N ILE A 301 -4.41 -5.80 11.26
CA ILE A 301 -5.26 -4.69 10.84
C ILE A 301 -5.00 -4.42 9.36
N GLY A 302 -6.06 -4.45 8.56
CA GLY A 302 -6.00 -4.13 7.14
C GLY A 302 -6.03 -2.63 6.88
N LEU A 303 -5.84 -2.26 5.61
CA LEU A 303 -5.82 -0.86 5.19
C LEU A 303 -7.19 -0.16 5.30
N GLY A 304 -8.30 -0.92 5.32
CA GLY A 304 -9.67 -0.36 5.35
C GLY A 304 -9.91 0.62 6.51
N PRO A 305 -9.75 0.18 7.77
CA PRO A 305 -10.11 0.96 8.95
C PRO A 305 -9.33 2.27 9.09
N GLY A 306 -8.04 2.24 8.83
CA GLY A 306 -7.13 3.38 9.06
C GLY A 306 -6.70 4.13 7.81
N CYS A 307 -7.13 3.76 6.60
CA CYS A 307 -6.49 4.29 5.40
C CYS A 307 -7.40 5.03 4.43
N MET A 308 -8.65 4.68 4.35
CA MET A 308 -9.43 5.03 3.16
C MET A 308 -10.73 5.74 3.52
N HIS A 309 -10.66 6.58 4.56
CA HIS A 309 -11.76 7.39 5.07
C HIS A 309 -11.26 8.76 5.51
N THR A 310 -12.13 9.74 5.53
CA THR A 310 -11.83 11.10 6.01
C THR A 310 -11.69 11.21 7.53
N ASN A 311 -12.01 10.16 8.28
CA ASN A 311 -11.83 10.05 9.74
C ASN A 311 -10.75 9.03 10.15
N ALA A 312 -9.88 8.67 9.23
CA ALA A 312 -9.00 7.51 9.32
C ALA A 312 -8.03 7.53 10.50
N ILE A 313 -7.44 8.69 10.85
CA ILE A 313 -6.48 8.74 11.97
C ILE A 313 -7.13 8.38 13.30
N GLN A 314 -8.34 8.85 13.54
CA GLN A 314 -9.07 8.54 14.79
C GLN A 314 -9.53 7.07 14.82
N ASN A 315 -9.91 6.50 13.67
CA ASN A 315 -10.19 5.06 13.59
C ASN A 315 -8.95 4.24 13.98
N GLY A 316 -7.81 4.52 13.36
CA GLY A 316 -6.56 3.82 13.65
C GLY A 316 -6.10 4.01 15.11
N ARG A 317 -6.24 5.24 15.65
CA ARG A 317 -5.88 5.52 17.04
C ARG A 317 -6.79 4.82 18.06
N ALA A 318 -8.08 4.72 17.80
CA ALA A 318 -8.99 3.98 18.67
C ALA A 318 -8.59 2.50 18.76
N ILE A 319 -8.21 1.89 17.64
CA ILE A 319 -7.70 0.51 17.61
C ILE A 319 -6.36 0.40 18.34
N ALA A 320 -5.41 1.32 18.12
CA ALA A 320 -4.12 1.31 18.79
C ALA A 320 -4.25 1.51 20.33
N CYS A 321 -5.20 2.35 20.77
CA CYS A 321 -5.52 2.50 22.20
C CYS A 321 -6.13 1.23 22.79
N LEU A 322 -7.00 0.52 22.05
CA LEU A 322 -7.51 -0.79 22.47
C LEU A 322 -6.36 -1.80 22.63
N GLN A 323 -5.44 -1.87 21.67
CA GLN A 323 -4.25 -2.74 21.77
C GLN A 323 -3.41 -2.39 23.02
N GLY A 324 -3.17 -1.10 23.26
CA GLY A 324 -2.44 -0.63 24.45
C GLY A 324 -3.12 -0.96 25.77
N LEU A 325 -4.47 -0.86 25.83
CA LEU A 325 -5.28 -1.20 26.99
C LEU A 325 -5.23 -2.71 27.31
N LEU A 326 -5.28 -3.56 26.30
CA LEU A 326 -5.21 -5.03 26.46
C LEU A 326 -3.83 -5.52 26.96
N GLY A 327 -2.77 -4.70 26.81
CA GLY A 327 -1.49 -4.94 27.46
C GLY A 327 -0.56 -5.91 26.74
N TRP A 328 -0.92 -6.43 25.57
CA TRP A 328 -0.13 -7.42 24.83
C TRP A 328 0.88 -6.80 23.84
N ILE A 329 1.33 -5.57 24.08
CA ILE A 329 2.28 -4.88 23.20
C ILE A 329 3.70 -5.40 23.44
N ASP A 330 4.38 -5.79 22.35
CA ASP A 330 5.74 -6.32 22.32
C ASP A 330 5.95 -7.54 23.26
N GLN A 331 4.89 -8.33 23.41
CA GLN A 331 4.87 -9.58 24.16
C GLN A 331 4.58 -10.76 23.22
N LYS A 332 5.03 -11.96 23.62
CA LYS A 332 4.81 -13.19 22.84
C LYS A 332 3.31 -13.44 22.67
N GLY A 333 2.89 -13.65 21.44
CA GLY A 333 1.48 -13.85 21.06
C GLY A 333 0.64 -12.58 21.02
N GLY A 334 1.21 -11.42 21.35
CA GLY A 334 0.58 -10.12 21.28
C GLY A 334 0.92 -9.36 20.01
N ILE A 335 1.07 -8.03 20.13
CA ILE A 335 1.39 -7.13 19.04
C ILE A 335 2.91 -6.96 18.95
N SER A 336 3.49 -7.39 17.84
CA SER A 336 4.92 -7.18 17.57
C SER A 336 5.17 -5.72 17.19
N VAL A 337 6.19 -5.13 17.78
CA VAL A 337 6.60 -3.75 17.50
C VAL A 337 8.04 -3.75 17.01
N PRO A 338 8.29 -3.43 15.74
CA PRO A 338 9.65 -3.39 15.18
C PRO A 338 10.45 -2.18 15.70
N VAL A 339 11.79 -2.33 15.72
CA VAL A 339 12.71 -1.30 16.19
C VAL A 339 13.13 -0.37 15.06
N SER A 340 12.34 0.34 14.41
CA SER A 340 12.72 1.41 13.48
C SER A 340 12.90 1.08 11.99
N PHE A 341 12.23 1.86 11.19
CA PHE A 341 12.32 1.92 9.73
C PHE A 341 13.42 2.88 9.21
N SER A 342 14.38 3.28 10.07
CA SER A 342 15.28 4.41 9.83
C SER A 342 16.29 4.24 8.70
N VAL A 343 16.54 3.02 8.24
CA VAL A 343 17.59 2.74 7.23
C VAL A 343 17.30 3.37 5.86
N MET A 344 16.02 3.59 5.50
CA MET A 344 15.67 4.23 4.24
C MET A 344 15.93 5.75 4.20
N LEU A 345 15.97 6.38 5.37
CA LEU A 345 16.15 7.83 5.52
C LEU A 345 17.52 8.19 6.11
N ASP A 346 18.46 7.24 6.10
CA ASP A 346 19.86 7.48 6.49
C ASP A 346 20.51 8.51 5.54
N ASP A 347 21.35 9.38 6.09
CA ASP A 347 22.02 10.45 5.34
C ASP A 347 22.82 9.92 4.15
N LYS A 348 23.37 8.71 4.24
CA LYS A 348 24.05 8.04 3.13
C LYS A 348 23.12 7.71 1.96
N ILE A 349 21.80 7.58 2.20
CA ILE A 349 20.79 7.38 1.16
C ILE A 349 20.20 8.71 0.71
N THR A 350 19.78 9.54 1.66
CA THR A 350 19.11 10.82 1.36
C THR A 350 20.05 11.88 0.81
N LEU A 351 21.36 11.71 0.95
CA LEU A 351 22.42 12.67 0.60
C LEU A 351 22.34 14.00 1.38
N TRP A 352 21.53 14.06 2.41
CA TRP A 352 21.25 15.29 3.14
C TRP A 352 21.34 15.03 4.64
N ASP A 353 22.15 15.83 5.32
CA ASP A 353 22.19 15.83 6.79
C ASP A 353 20.96 16.60 7.31
N ASP A 354 20.06 15.91 7.98
CA ASP A 354 18.89 16.51 8.64
C ASP A 354 19.27 17.57 9.70
N LYS A 355 20.53 17.55 10.14
CA LYS A 355 21.07 18.49 11.13
C LYS A 355 21.78 19.69 10.50
N ASP A 356 21.94 19.70 9.17
CA ASP A 356 22.56 20.83 8.47
C ASP A 356 21.64 22.05 8.50
N PRO A 357 22.01 23.13 9.23
CA PRO A 357 21.22 24.35 9.28
C PRO A 357 21.17 25.10 7.94
N GLY A 358 22.02 24.73 7.00
CA GLY A 358 22.02 25.27 5.62
C GLY A 358 21.12 24.53 4.65
N ARG A 359 20.48 23.44 5.09
CA ARG A 359 19.56 22.68 4.26
C ARG A 359 18.38 23.55 3.82
N PRO A 360 18.10 23.65 2.53
CA PRO A 360 16.95 24.42 2.06
C PRO A 360 15.66 23.81 2.61
N GLU A 361 14.73 24.68 3.00
CA GLU A 361 13.37 24.23 3.33
C GLU A 361 12.73 23.62 2.08
N LEU A 362 12.40 22.36 2.17
CA LEU A 362 11.86 21.61 1.05
C LEU A 362 10.36 21.84 0.90
N PHE A 363 9.99 22.13 -0.32
CA PHE A 363 8.60 22.36 -0.68
C PHE A 363 7.88 21.03 -0.93
N THR A 364 6.69 20.88 -0.35
CA THR A 364 5.82 19.73 -0.55
C THR A 364 4.43 20.23 -1.01
N PHE A 365 3.95 19.76 -2.15
CA PHE A 365 2.58 20.03 -2.59
C PHE A 365 1.60 19.45 -1.57
N GLY A 366 0.61 20.25 -1.13
CA GLY A 366 -0.36 19.86 -0.10
C GLY A 366 0.22 19.78 1.33
N GLY A 367 1.46 20.19 1.56
CA GLY A 367 2.11 20.06 2.87
C GLY A 367 1.59 21.01 3.93
N GLU A 368 0.92 22.10 3.56
CA GLU A 368 0.25 23.01 4.49
C GLU A 368 -1.14 22.48 4.86
N GLU A 369 -1.84 21.92 3.89
CA GLU A 369 -3.17 21.32 4.06
C GLU A 369 -3.11 20.00 4.83
N HIS A 370 -2.00 19.24 4.65
CA HIS A 370 -1.78 17.92 5.23
C HIS A 370 -0.45 17.85 5.98
N PRO A 371 -0.32 18.49 7.16
CA PRO A 371 0.96 18.65 7.85
C PRO A 371 1.61 17.34 8.32
N LEU A 372 0.82 16.31 8.61
CA LEU A 372 1.36 14.98 8.93
C LEU A 372 1.93 14.29 7.70
N TYR A 373 1.38 14.55 6.53
CA TYR A 373 1.90 14.01 5.28
C TYR A 373 3.28 14.59 4.97
N LYS A 374 3.45 15.91 5.12
CA LYS A 374 4.75 16.58 5.02
C LYS A 374 5.75 16.03 6.03
N SER A 375 5.36 15.93 7.30
CA SER A 375 6.28 15.61 8.40
C SER A 375 6.72 14.14 8.43
N PHE A 376 5.83 13.22 8.10
CA PHE A 376 6.06 11.78 8.21
C PHE A 376 6.15 11.08 6.84
N GLY A 377 5.38 11.51 5.85
CA GLY A 377 5.34 10.90 4.52
C GLY A 377 6.50 11.32 3.64
N ARG A 378 7.04 12.51 3.85
CA ARG A 378 8.07 13.13 3.00
C ARG A 378 7.75 12.95 1.50
N SER A 379 6.49 13.19 1.13
CA SER A 379 5.94 13.00 -0.20
C SER A 379 4.93 14.10 -0.50
N ASN A 380 4.69 14.36 -1.78
CA ASN A 380 3.67 15.32 -2.21
C ASN A 380 2.26 14.69 -2.10
N ASP A 381 1.28 15.50 -1.75
CA ASP A 381 -0.12 15.12 -1.82
C ASP A 381 -0.56 14.95 -3.30
N PRO A 382 -1.23 13.84 -3.67
CA PRO A 382 -1.60 13.60 -5.06
C PRO A 382 -2.58 14.63 -5.63
N HIS A 383 -3.62 15.02 -4.86
CA HIS A 383 -4.59 16.01 -5.32
C HIS A 383 -3.92 17.35 -5.61
N ALA A 384 -3.16 17.88 -4.64
CA ALA A 384 -2.45 19.14 -4.78
C ALA A 384 -1.41 19.10 -5.92
N THR A 385 -0.76 17.94 -6.11
CA THR A 385 0.20 17.75 -7.20
C THR A 385 -0.49 17.80 -8.58
N PHE A 386 -1.60 17.09 -8.75
CA PHE A 386 -2.32 17.08 -10.03
C PHE A 386 -2.99 18.43 -10.32
N GLU A 387 -3.52 19.11 -9.31
CA GLU A 387 -3.98 20.49 -9.47
C GLU A 387 -2.82 21.44 -9.86
N ALA A 388 -1.64 21.28 -9.27
CA ALA A 388 -0.47 22.07 -9.61
C ALA A 388 -0.01 21.84 -11.05
N ILE A 389 -0.12 20.63 -11.58
CA ILE A 389 0.12 20.35 -13.01
C ILE A 389 -0.84 21.17 -13.88
N ILE A 390 -2.13 21.16 -13.55
CA ILE A 390 -3.16 21.84 -14.35
C ILE A 390 -3.06 23.36 -14.22
N THR A 391 -2.92 23.86 -13.00
CA THR A 391 -2.99 25.29 -12.67
C THR A 391 -1.67 26.00 -12.65
N GLN A 392 -0.56 25.27 -12.57
CA GLN A 392 0.81 25.75 -12.33
C GLN A 392 0.96 26.53 -11.00
N LYS A 393 0.09 26.23 -10.03
CA LYS A 393 0.08 26.84 -8.68
C LYS A 393 0.08 25.76 -7.60
N PRO A 394 0.67 26.05 -6.41
CA PRO A 394 1.44 27.27 -6.05
C PRO A 394 2.79 27.38 -6.75
N ARG A 395 3.30 26.27 -7.30
CA ARG A 395 4.52 26.20 -8.12
C ARG A 395 4.25 25.34 -9.36
N PRO A 396 4.95 25.60 -10.48
CA PRO A 396 4.76 24.83 -11.69
C PRO A 396 5.27 23.39 -11.54
N VAL A 397 4.56 22.43 -12.16
CA VAL A 397 5.03 21.09 -12.42
C VAL A 397 5.15 20.88 -13.93
N ARG A 398 6.31 20.45 -14.40
CA ARG A 398 6.64 20.38 -15.83
C ARG A 398 6.94 18.96 -16.30
N ALA A 399 7.32 18.05 -15.41
CA ALA A 399 7.57 16.66 -15.76
C ALA A 399 6.95 15.70 -14.74
N TYR A 400 6.46 14.57 -15.24
CA TYR A 400 6.02 13.43 -14.44
C TYR A 400 6.72 12.16 -14.92
N VAL A 401 7.44 11.48 -14.02
CA VAL A 401 8.12 10.21 -14.32
C VAL A 401 7.51 9.11 -13.44
N ALA A 402 6.73 8.22 -14.02
CA ALA A 402 6.12 7.10 -13.33
C ALA A 402 7.03 5.87 -13.35
N ILE A 403 7.30 5.27 -12.19
CA ILE A 403 8.17 4.10 -12.05
C ILE A 403 7.38 3.02 -11.31
N ALA A 404 7.00 1.95 -12.01
CA ALA A 404 6.12 0.91 -11.48
C ALA A 404 4.85 1.50 -10.81
N ASN A 405 4.32 2.56 -11.39
CA ASN A 405 3.18 3.32 -10.92
C ASN A 405 2.25 3.66 -12.10
N ASP A 406 0.96 3.42 -11.94
CA ASP A 406 -0.06 3.89 -12.89
C ASP A 406 -0.98 4.89 -12.18
N PRO A 407 -0.72 6.20 -12.27
CA PRO A 407 -1.53 7.24 -11.64
C PRO A 407 -3.02 7.16 -11.95
N LEU A 408 -3.41 6.85 -13.18
CA LEU A 408 -4.81 6.72 -13.58
C LEU A 408 -5.56 5.60 -12.84
N LEU A 409 -4.84 4.60 -12.34
CA LEU A 409 -5.44 3.44 -11.67
C LEU A 409 -5.26 3.46 -10.15
N CYS A 410 -4.25 4.15 -9.62
CA CYS A 410 -3.93 4.06 -8.19
C CYS A 410 -4.47 5.22 -7.35
N TYR A 411 -4.60 6.42 -7.92
CA TYR A 411 -5.10 7.58 -7.18
C TYR A 411 -6.63 7.73 -7.32
N GLU A 412 -7.23 8.36 -6.33
CA GLU A 412 -8.62 8.82 -6.34
C GLU A 412 -8.85 9.89 -7.42
N ASN A 413 -10.11 10.16 -7.74
CA ASN A 413 -10.48 11.15 -8.74
C ASN A 413 -9.70 10.99 -10.06
N THR A 414 -9.88 9.85 -10.70
CA THR A 414 -9.18 9.52 -11.96
C THR A 414 -9.34 10.61 -13.03
N ASN A 415 -10.46 11.36 -13.03
CA ASN A 415 -10.67 12.43 -14.00
C ASN A 415 -9.66 13.58 -13.82
N LEU A 416 -9.37 13.97 -12.57
CA LEU A 416 -8.32 14.97 -12.27
C LEU A 416 -6.94 14.47 -12.71
N THR A 417 -6.65 13.19 -12.43
CA THR A 417 -5.38 12.57 -12.84
C THR A 417 -5.25 12.55 -14.36
N TYR A 418 -6.32 12.21 -15.09
CA TYR A 418 -6.31 12.21 -16.55
C TYR A 418 -6.09 13.62 -17.12
N GLU A 419 -6.79 14.63 -16.59
CA GLU A 419 -6.61 16.03 -16.97
C GLU A 419 -5.16 16.48 -16.73
N ALA A 420 -4.58 16.12 -15.60
CA ALA A 420 -3.18 16.42 -15.28
C ALA A 420 -2.22 15.75 -16.26
N MET A 421 -2.34 14.44 -16.52
CA MET A 421 -1.43 13.71 -17.42
C MET A 421 -1.54 14.16 -18.88
N THR A 422 -2.68 14.67 -19.31
CA THR A 422 -2.88 15.21 -20.67
C THR A 422 -2.69 16.73 -20.77
N SER A 423 -2.34 17.38 -19.65
CA SER A 423 -2.15 18.83 -19.60
C SER A 423 -1.02 19.30 -20.53
N PRO A 424 -1.23 20.41 -21.28
CA PRO A 424 -0.16 21.04 -22.07
C PRO A 424 0.95 21.64 -21.19
N ASN A 425 0.71 21.75 -19.90
CA ASN A 425 1.70 22.26 -18.94
C ASN A 425 2.81 21.26 -18.62
N LEU A 426 2.58 19.94 -18.83
CA LEU A 426 3.64 18.95 -18.71
C LEU A 426 4.49 18.92 -19.98
N ASP A 427 5.79 19.20 -19.83
CA ASP A 427 6.75 19.10 -20.92
C ASP A 427 7.10 17.65 -21.23
N MET A 428 7.06 16.77 -20.21
CA MET A 428 7.41 15.37 -20.34
C MET A 428 6.55 14.49 -19.40
N VAL A 429 6.03 13.40 -19.94
CA VAL A 429 5.50 12.25 -19.19
C VAL A 429 6.31 11.02 -19.57
N ALA A 430 7.06 10.48 -18.63
CA ALA A 430 7.83 9.25 -18.83
C ALA A 430 7.27 8.12 -17.95
N VAL A 431 7.20 6.90 -18.48
CA VAL A 431 6.65 5.73 -17.74
C VAL A 431 7.57 4.54 -17.90
N LYS A 432 7.98 3.96 -16.77
CA LYS A 432 8.72 2.69 -16.72
C LYS A 432 7.80 1.59 -16.19
N ASP A 433 7.42 0.65 -17.06
CA ASP A 433 6.43 -0.39 -16.77
C ASP A 433 6.71 -1.67 -17.58
N PHE A 434 5.93 -2.73 -17.31
CA PHE A 434 5.97 -4.00 -18.08
C PHE A 434 5.13 -3.94 -19.34
N TYR A 435 4.02 -3.20 -19.34
CA TYR A 435 3.02 -3.15 -20.39
C TYR A 435 2.66 -1.70 -20.73
N PHE A 436 2.01 -1.49 -21.86
CA PHE A 436 1.32 -0.22 -22.14
C PHE A 436 0.10 -0.07 -21.24
N SER A 437 0.35 0.20 -19.97
CA SER A 437 -0.69 0.53 -19.00
C SER A 437 -1.40 1.84 -19.37
N PRO A 438 -2.56 2.16 -18.76
CA PRO A 438 -3.30 3.38 -19.09
C PRO A 438 -2.45 4.65 -19.07
N THR A 439 -1.59 4.81 -18.07
CA THR A 439 -0.69 5.98 -18.01
C THR A 439 0.44 5.87 -19.05
N ALA A 440 0.97 4.68 -19.32
CA ALA A 440 2.00 4.48 -20.34
C ALA A 440 1.50 4.84 -21.75
N LYS A 441 0.20 4.64 -22.03
CA LYS A 441 -0.41 5.08 -23.31
C LYS A 441 -0.45 6.61 -23.45
N LEU A 442 -0.41 7.37 -22.34
CA LEU A 442 -0.35 8.83 -22.35
C LEU A 442 1.08 9.37 -22.31
N ALA A 443 2.10 8.51 -22.22
CA ALA A 443 3.47 8.94 -22.06
C ALA A 443 4.06 9.52 -23.35
N ASP A 444 5.12 10.33 -23.18
CA ASP A 444 6.00 10.80 -24.24
C ASP A 444 7.20 9.85 -24.39
N LEU A 445 7.61 9.20 -23.27
CA LEU A 445 8.70 8.24 -23.18
C LEU A 445 8.24 7.01 -22.39
N VAL A 446 8.41 5.81 -22.95
CA VAL A 446 8.15 4.52 -22.28
C VAL A 446 9.40 3.68 -22.18
N LEU A 447 9.62 3.10 -21.00
CA LEU A 447 10.83 2.38 -20.62
C LEU A 447 10.47 0.97 -20.12
N PRO A 448 11.13 -0.08 -20.64
CA PRO A 448 10.80 -1.46 -20.31
C PRO A 448 11.36 -1.90 -18.97
N SER A 449 10.54 -2.59 -18.16
CA SER A 449 10.91 -3.12 -16.85
C SER A 449 11.18 -4.62 -16.87
N ALA A 450 12.20 -5.06 -16.11
CA ALA A 450 12.45 -6.47 -15.79
C ALA A 450 11.67 -6.89 -14.53
N ASP A 451 11.11 -8.10 -14.54
CA ASP A 451 10.38 -8.65 -13.39
C ASP A 451 11.32 -9.39 -12.42
N TRP A 452 10.78 -9.90 -11.31
CA TRP A 452 11.55 -10.47 -10.21
C TRP A 452 12.35 -11.72 -10.59
N ALA A 453 11.91 -12.55 -11.52
CA ALA A 453 12.67 -13.70 -12.01
C ALA A 453 13.81 -13.33 -12.98
N GLU A 454 13.80 -12.11 -13.48
CA GLU A 454 14.67 -11.58 -14.53
C GLU A 454 15.79 -10.68 -14.01
N ARG A 455 15.87 -10.46 -12.70
CA ARG A 455 16.80 -9.54 -12.04
C ARG A 455 17.51 -10.15 -10.84
N CYS A 456 18.58 -9.51 -10.39
CA CYS A 456 19.34 -9.89 -9.22
C CYS A 456 19.45 -8.69 -8.28
N THR A 457 18.78 -8.77 -7.13
CA THR A 457 18.76 -7.72 -6.12
C THR A 457 18.63 -8.32 -4.71
N TYR A 458 18.35 -7.50 -3.71
CA TYR A 458 17.93 -7.96 -2.40
C TYR A 458 16.81 -7.09 -1.84
N ASP A 459 16.17 -7.57 -0.78
CA ASP A 459 15.21 -6.83 0.02
C ASP A 459 15.43 -7.06 1.52
N GLU A 460 14.93 -6.16 2.32
CA GLU A 460 15.09 -6.16 3.76
C GLU A 460 13.76 -6.46 4.44
N GLU A 461 13.77 -7.44 5.33
CA GLU A 461 12.64 -7.78 6.20
C GLU A 461 13.05 -7.48 7.64
N ILE A 462 12.82 -6.23 8.04
CA ILE A 462 13.34 -5.69 9.32
C ILE A 462 12.71 -6.39 10.51
N ASP A 463 11.42 -6.70 10.46
CA ASP A 463 10.70 -7.37 11.55
C ASP A 463 11.20 -8.79 11.86
N GLY A 464 11.79 -9.44 10.85
CA GLY A 464 12.35 -10.78 10.97
C GLY A 464 13.87 -10.81 11.03
N ASN A 465 14.54 -9.67 11.13
CA ASN A 465 16.00 -9.55 11.03
C ASN A 465 16.55 -10.28 9.80
N MET A 466 15.90 -10.12 8.64
CA MET A 466 16.24 -10.88 7.43
C MET A 466 16.61 -9.98 6.25
N ILE A 467 17.65 -10.40 5.54
CA ILE A 467 17.97 -9.93 4.19
C ILE A 467 17.61 -11.07 3.22
N LEU A 468 16.73 -10.76 2.28
CA LEU A 468 16.24 -11.68 1.26
C LEU A 468 16.99 -11.44 -0.05
N THR A 469 17.77 -12.43 -0.52
CA THR A 469 18.50 -12.34 -1.80
C THR A 469 17.61 -12.81 -2.95
N PHE A 470 17.59 -12.04 -4.02
CA PHE A 470 16.87 -12.36 -5.27
C PHE A 470 17.90 -12.74 -6.34
N ASP A 471 17.89 -14.00 -6.75
CA ASP A 471 18.74 -14.49 -7.83
C ASP A 471 18.01 -14.47 -9.16
N GLN A 472 18.70 -14.02 -10.19
CA GLN A 472 18.21 -14.05 -11.56
C GLN A 472 18.08 -15.49 -12.06
N ALA A 473 16.85 -15.91 -12.31
CA ALA A 473 16.54 -17.26 -12.80
C ALA A 473 16.64 -17.38 -14.32
N VAL A 474 16.27 -16.32 -15.03
CA VAL A 474 16.26 -16.20 -16.50
C VAL A 474 16.75 -14.80 -16.91
N PRO A 475 17.31 -14.65 -18.12
CA PRO A 475 17.65 -13.32 -18.63
C PRO A 475 16.39 -12.47 -18.84
N ALA A 476 16.50 -11.17 -18.62
CA ALA A 476 15.41 -10.25 -18.95
C ALA A 476 15.16 -10.23 -20.48
N PRO A 477 13.90 -10.21 -20.93
CA PRO A 477 13.60 -10.19 -22.35
C PRO A 477 13.90 -8.83 -22.98
N GLY A 478 14.30 -8.81 -24.25
CA GLY A 478 14.61 -7.58 -24.96
C GLY A 478 15.69 -6.75 -24.26
N GLU A 479 15.38 -5.49 -24.00
CA GLU A 479 16.24 -4.54 -23.30
C GLU A 479 15.62 -4.11 -21.96
N CYS A 480 14.85 -5.00 -21.29
CA CYS A 480 14.23 -4.70 -20.01
C CYS A 480 15.29 -4.55 -18.90
N TRP A 481 15.18 -3.48 -18.14
CA TRP A 481 16.04 -3.21 -17.00
C TRP A 481 15.28 -3.25 -15.69
N ASP A 482 15.94 -3.72 -14.62
CA ASP A 482 15.43 -3.55 -13.28
C ASP A 482 15.47 -2.07 -12.84
N ASP A 483 14.85 -1.77 -11.68
CA ASP A 483 14.78 -0.39 -11.20
C ASP A 483 16.13 0.09 -10.66
N TRP A 484 16.97 -0.79 -10.08
CA TRP A 484 18.27 -0.41 -9.54
C TRP A 484 19.20 0.09 -10.64
N LYS A 485 19.27 -0.65 -11.75
CA LYS A 485 20.05 -0.26 -12.92
C LYS A 485 19.54 1.04 -13.53
N PHE A 486 18.22 1.20 -13.60
CA PHE A 486 17.61 2.44 -14.11
C PHE A 486 17.99 3.65 -13.25
N PHE A 487 17.86 3.53 -11.92
CA PHE A 487 18.27 4.61 -11.01
C PHE A 487 19.77 4.89 -11.08
N LEU A 488 20.59 3.86 -11.14
CA LEU A 488 22.04 4.01 -11.27
C LEU A 488 22.42 4.78 -12.52
N GLU A 489 21.91 4.38 -13.66
CA GLU A 489 22.28 4.95 -14.94
C GLU A 489 21.72 6.36 -15.17
N TRP A 490 20.52 6.65 -14.63
CA TRP A 490 20.01 8.03 -14.61
C TRP A 490 20.76 8.87 -13.60
N GLY A 491 21.01 8.37 -12.40
CA GLY A 491 21.79 9.05 -11.36
C GLY A 491 23.19 9.44 -11.81
N LYS A 492 23.93 8.53 -12.50
CA LYS A 492 25.25 8.84 -13.08
C LYS A 492 25.23 10.03 -14.03
N ARG A 493 24.12 10.27 -14.73
CA ARG A 493 24.00 11.39 -15.70
C ARG A 493 23.65 12.72 -15.05
N ILE A 494 22.92 12.71 -13.93
CA ILE A 494 22.50 13.94 -13.26
C ILE A 494 23.40 14.31 -12.09
N ASP A 495 24.01 13.32 -11.42
CA ASP A 495 24.79 13.50 -10.19
C ASP A 495 25.91 12.44 -10.10
N PRO A 496 26.90 12.50 -10.99
CA PRO A 496 27.96 11.48 -11.08
C PRO A 496 28.82 11.38 -9.81
N GLU A 497 28.86 12.43 -8.99
CA GLU A 497 29.62 12.44 -7.74
C GLU A 497 29.03 11.46 -6.72
N HIS A 498 27.72 11.35 -6.65
CA HIS A 498 27.04 10.48 -5.69
C HIS A 498 26.63 9.12 -6.27
N TRP A 499 26.80 8.86 -7.57
CA TRP A 499 26.46 7.60 -8.25
C TRP A 499 27.69 6.96 -8.87
N GLN A 500 28.64 6.51 -8.01
CA GLN A 500 29.96 6.04 -8.46
C GLN A 500 30.07 4.53 -8.67
N TRP A 501 29.03 3.77 -8.39
CA TRP A 501 29.04 2.31 -8.54
C TRP A 501 29.19 1.90 -10.01
N GLU A 502 29.93 0.83 -10.26
CA GLU A 502 30.10 0.30 -11.62
C GLU A 502 28.77 -0.25 -12.15
N ASP A 503 28.12 -1.10 -11.35
CA ASP A 503 26.85 -1.75 -11.66
C ASP A 503 25.95 -1.89 -10.40
N GLU A 504 24.80 -2.51 -10.58
CA GLU A 504 23.84 -2.79 -9.49
C GLU A 504 24.37 -3.77 -8.43
N LYS A 505 25.35 -4.61 -8.75
CA LYS A 505 25.97 -5.51 -7.77
C LYS A 505 26.86 -4.75 -6.79
N ASP A 506 27.60 -3.77 -7.31
CA ASP A 506 28.38 -2.87 -6.45
C ASP A 506 27.47 -2.08 -5.51
N MET A 507 26.30 -1.65 -6.00
CA MET A 507 25.29 -0.98 -5.15
C MET A 507 24.82 -1.89 -4.01
N VAL A 508 24.51 -3.17 -4.31
CA VAL A 508 24.12 -4.16 -3.32
C VAL A 508 25.22 -4.36 -2.27
N LEU A 509 26.45 -4.63 -2.71
CA LEU A 509 27.57 -4.89 -1.81
C LEU A 509 27.94 -3.67 -0.95
N TRP A 510 27.88 -2.48 -1.55
CA TRP A 510 28.05 -1.22 -0.83
C TRP A 510 27.03 -1.08 0.30
N ARG A 511 25.74 -1.29 0.01
CA ARG A 511 24.68 -1.14 1.00
C ARG A 511 24.81 -2.19 2.12
N LEU A 512 25.11 -3.45 1.79
CA LEU A 512 25.32 -4.49 2.77
C LEU A 512 26.46 -4.16 3.72
N ARG A 513 27.56 -3.61 3.22
CA ARG A 513 28.70 -3.18 4.02
C ARG A 513 28.36 -1.97 4.89
N GLU A 514 27.76 -0.91 4.30
CA GLU A 514 27.56 0.37 4.98
C GLU A 514 26.45 0.33 6.05
N PHE A 515 25.43 -0.51 5.86
CA PHE A 515 24.27 -0.55 6.74
C PHE A 515 24.22 -1.77 7.66
N TYR A 516 24.83 -2.87 7.25
CA TYR A 516 24.78 -4.14 7.98
C TYR A 516 26.15 -4.67 8.38
N GLY A 517 27.23 -4.03 8.00
CA GLY A 517 28.61 -4.45 8.32
C GLY A 517 29.05 -5.74 7.59
N PHE A 518 28.39 -6.12 6.50
CA PHE A 518 28.78 -7.29 5.70
C PHE A 518 29.85 -6.89 4.67
N ASP A 519 31.07 -7.34 4.88
CA ASP A 519 32.14 -7.28 3.88
C ASP A 519 32.24 -8.66 3.21
N MET A 520 31.69 -8.79 2.02
CA MET A 520 31.59 -10.06 1.30
C MET A 520 31.69 -9.88 -0.22
N THR A 521 32.02 -10.97 -0.91
CA THR A 521 31.98 -11.03 -2.38
C THR A 521 30.56 -11.25 -2.89
N TRP A 522 30.35 -11.04 -4.20
CA TRP A 522 29.08 -11.31 -4.85
C TRP A 522 28.68 -12.79 -4.77
N GLU A 523 29.62 -13.71 -4.93
CA GLU A 523 29.43 -15.16 -4.82
C GLU A 523 29.02 -15.57 -3.40
N GLU A 524 29.63 -14.97 -2.39
CA GLU A 524 29.23 -15.18 -1.00
C GLU A 524 27.84 -14.64 -0.72
N PHE A 525 27.49 -13.49 -1.28
CA PHE A 525 26.13 -12.94 -1.20
C PHE A 525 25.11 -13.88 -1.81
N GLN A 526 25.36 -14.40 -3.01
CA GLN A 526 24.46 -15.33 -3.69
C GLN A 526 24.39 -16.74 -3.06
N SER A 527 25.37 -17.12 -2.25
CA SER A 527 25.43 -18.45 -1.63
C SER A 527 24.27 -18.73 -0.65
N LYS A 528 23.57 -17.70 -0.18
CA LYS A 528 22.43 -17.80 0.74
C LYS A 528 21.31 -16.85 0.33
N ASN A 529 20.11 -17.37 0.15
CA ASN A 529 18.91 -16.57 -0.18
C ASN A 529 18.35 -15.77 0.98
N VAL A 530 18.64 -16.19 2.21
CA VAL A 530 18.18 -15.51 3.42
C VAL A 530 19.33 -15.41 4.41
N ARG A 531 19.52 -14.23 4.98
CA ARG A 531 20.55 -13.92 5.97
C ARG A 531 19.95 -13.19 7.15
N SER A 532 20.58 -13.25 8.30
CA SER A 532 20.30 -12.27 9.37
C SER A 532 20.77 -10.89 8.94
N THR A 533 20.13 -9.84 9.44
CA THR A 533 20.62 -8.45 9.30
C THR A 533 21.85 -8.19 10.15
N GLU A 534 22.12 -9.05 11.15
CA GLU A 534 23.32 -8.98 11.98
C GLU A 534 24.33 -10.05 11.55
N PRO A 535 25.62 -9.70 11.30
CA PRO A 535 26.65 -10.69 11.00
C PRO A 535 26.78 -11.72 12.11
N GLY A 536 26.54 -12.99 11.77
CA GLY A 536 26.56 -14.09 12.74
C GLY A 536 25.33 -14.21 13.64
N GLY A 537 24.33 -13.35 13.45
CA GLY A 537 23.04 -13.40 14.14
C GLY A 537 22.14 -14.55 13.67
N GLU A 538 21.17 -14.93 14.47
CA GLU A 538 20.14 -15.91 14.11
C GLU A 538 19.00 -15.24 13.33
N MET A 539 18.55 -15.89 12.27
CA MET A 539 17.44 -15.40 11.46
C MET A 539 16.11 -15.68 12.16
N GLY A 540 15.20 -14.70 12.08
CA GLY A 540 13.83 -14.87 12.57
C GLY A 540 13.70 -14.91 14.10
N GLU A 541 14.76 -14.59 14.84
CA GLU A 541 14.66 -14.42 16.28
C GLU A 541 13.85 -13.15 16.59
N VAL A 542 12.65 -13.35 17.12
CA VAL A 542 11.79 -12.25 17.56
C VAL A 542 12.17 -11.89 19.01
N VAL A 543 12.67 -10.70 19.21
CA VAL A 543 12.95 -10.15 20.54
C VAL A 543 11.67 -9.55 21.11
N TYR A 544 11.22 -10.08 22.24
CA TYR A 544 10.07 -9.56 22.98
C TYR A 544 10.50 -8.66 24.14
N GLU A 545 9.58 -7.88 24.65
CA GLU A 545 9.73 -6.97 25.80
C GLU A 545 10.89 -5.98 25.63
N LYS A 546 11.07 -5.51 24.39
CA LYS A 546 12.11 -4.52 24.05
C LYS A 546 11.96 -3.22 24.87
N TYR A 547 10.71 -2.85 25.18
CA TYR A 547 10.42 -1.69 26.04
C TYR A 547 11.01 -1.83 27.44
N LYS A 548 11.02 -3.03 28.06
CA LYS A 548 11.65 -3.28 29.37
C LYS A 548 13.17 -3.25 29.28
N LYS A 549 13.71 -3.65 28.14
CA LYS A 549 15.16 -3.80 27.91
C LYS A 549 15.83 -2.48 27.46
N GLY A 550 15.08 -1.39 27.33
CA GLY A 550 15.59 -0.11 26.82
C GLY A 550 15.97 -0.10 25.35
N MET A 551 15.49 -1.09 24.57
CA MET A 551 15.83 -1.23 23.17
C MET A 551 14.97 -0.35 22.24
N MET A 552 13.88 0.21 22.72
CA MET A 552 12.95 0.99 21.92
C MET A 552 13.25 2.50 21.95
N ARG A 553 13.91 2.99 22.98
CA ARG A 553 14.18 4.41 23.18
C ARG A 553 15.62 4.75 22.78
N PRO A 554 15.83 5.90 22.10
CA PRO A 554 17.19 6.35 21.75
C PRO A 554 18.11 6.58 22.95
N ASP A 555 17.54 6.87 24.14
CA ASP A 555 18.31 7.08 25.39
C ASP A 555 18.63 5.79 26.14
N GLY A 556 18.25 4.62 25.61
CA GLY A 556 18.51 3.30 26.17
C GLY A 556 17.72 2.99 27.46
N LYS A 557 16.80 3.87 27.88
CA LYS A 557 15.98 3.63 29.07
C LYS A 557 14.78 2.72 28.76
N PRO A 558 14.29 1.97 29.75
CA PRO A 558 13.01 1.27 29.63
C PRO A 558 11.88 2.23 29.25
N GLY A 559 10.98 1.77 28.40
CA GLY A 559 9.82 2.52 27.93
C GLY A 559 9.62 2.50 26.42
N PHE A 560 8.59 3.19 25.99
CA PHE A 560 8.23 3.38 24.60
C PHE A 560 8.86 4.67 24.03
N PRO A 561 9.13 4.77 22.72
CA PRO A 561 9.77 5.96 22.12
C PRO A 561 8.76 7.12 21.91
N THR A 562 7.87 7.33 22.86
CA THR A 562 6.94 8.46 22.95
C THR A 562 7.54 9.58 23.80
N PRO A 563 7.00 10.81 23.76
CA PRO A 563 7.42 11.90 24.64
C PRO A 563 7.35 11.55 26.12
N THR A 564 6.32 10.82 26.55
CA THR A 564 6.15 10.40 27.96
C THR A 564 6.96 9.16 28.34
N GLY A 565 7.52 8.45 27.38
CA GLY A 565 8.14 7.13 27.57
C GLY A 565 7.13 6.01 27.77
N ARG A 566 5.84 6.25 27.57
CA ARG A 566 4.72 5.34 27.77
C ARG A 566 3.82 5.27 26.54
N ILE A 567 2.94 4.30 26.47
CA ILE A 567 1.86 4.25 25.49
C ILE A 567 0.92 5.43 25.74
N GLU A 568 0.73 6.30 24.73
CA GLU A 568 -0.03 7.53 24.90
C GLU A 568 -1.49 7.37 24.42
N PHE A 569 -2.41 7.14 25.35
CA PHE A 569 -3.84 7.26 25.09
C PHE A 569 -4.21 8.73 24.90
N TRP A 570 -3.72 9.59 25.77
CA TRP A 570 -3.72 11.05 25.58
C TRP A 570 -2.43 11.46 24.87
N CYS A 571 -2.54 12.09 23.71
CA CYS A 571 -1.39 12.46 22.90
C CYS A 571 -1.36 13.97 22.62
N ASP A 572 -0.54 14.70 23.37
CA ASP A 572 -0.37 16.15 23.18
C ASP A 572 0.30 16.49 21.85
N ALA A 573 1.17 15.61 21.33
CA ALA A 573 1.83 15.80 20.05
C ALA A 573 0.81 15.85 18.88
N LEU A 574 -0.25 15.04 18.94
CA LEU A 574 -1.31 15.05 17.93
C LEU A 574 -2.19 16.30 18.04
N ALA A 575 -2.41 16.79 19.26
CA ALA A 575 -3.15 18.03 19.48
C ALA A 575 -2.46 19.25 18.83
N ALA A 576 -1.14 19.24 18.71
CA ALA A 576 -0.39 20.28 18.00
C ALA A 576 -0.73 20.37 16.51
N PHE A 577 -1.29 19.32 15.93
CA PHE A 577 -1.79 19.28 14.54
C PHE A 577 -3.31 19.52 14.43
N GLY A 578 -3.94 19.98 15.49
CA GLY A 578 -5.37 20.33 15.50
C GLY A 578 -6.33 19.16 15.74
N TYR A 579 -5.84 18.00 16.13
CA TYR A 579 -6.66 16.85 16.49
C TYR A 579 -7.01 16.82 17.97
N GLU A 580 -8.12 16.15 18.29
CA GLU A 580 -8.40 15.76 19.66
C GLU A 580 -7.27 14.83 20.18
N PRO A 581 -6.72 15.05 21.37
CA PRO A 581 -5.64 14.23 21.93
C PRO A 581 -6.06 12.79 22.24
N LEU A 582 -7.36 12.55 22.45
CA LEU A 582 -7.97 11.23 22.61
C LEU A 582 -8.62 10.78 21.33
N PRO A 583 -8.67 9.45 21.06
CA PRO A 583 -9.46 8.96 19.94
C PRO A 583 -10.95 9.26 20.12
N ASP A 584 -11.62 9.58 19.04
CA ASP A 584 -13.06 9.75 18.98
C ASP A 584 -13.61 9.31 17.63
N TYR A 585 -14.92 9.09 17.57
CA TYR A 585 -15.60 8.80 16.32
C TYR A 585 -16.06 10.09 15.64
N THR A 586 -15.75 10.19 14.37
CA THR A 586 -16.32 11.18 13.46
C THR A 586 -16.92 10.47 12.25
N GLU A 587 -18.14 10.83 11.87
CA GLU A 587 -18.77 10.29 10.68
C GLU A 587 -17.92 10.63 9.45
N PRO A 588 -17.62 9.66 8.54
CA PRO A 588 -16.94 9.96 7.28
C PRO A 588 -17.70 11.00 6.48
N PHE A 589 -16.98 11.81 5.73
CA PHE A 589 -17.55 12.96 5.03
C PHE A 589 -18.70 12.58 4.06
N GLU A 590 -18.60 11.46 3.37
CA GLU A 590 -19.57 11.07 2.35
C GLU A 590 -20.26 9.75 2.71
N THR A 591 -21.32 9.89 3.50
CA THR A 591 -22.20 8.80 3.91
C THR A 591 -23.66 9.27 3.86
N PRO A 592 -24.66 8.36 3.96
CA PRO A 592 -26.06 8.78 4.08
C PRO A 592 -26.35 9.64 5.32
N VAL A 593 -25.50 9.56 6.36
CA VAL A 593 -25.64 10.33 7.59
C VAL A 593 -25.07 11.73 7.44
N SER A 594 -23.83 11.84 6.91
CA SER A 594 -23.14 13.13 6.74
C SER A 594 -23.64 13.93 5.54
N GLN A 595 -24.14 13.26 4.49
CA GLN A 595 -24.61 13.89 3.24
C GLN A 595 -26.02 13.40 2.87
N PRO A 596 -27.03 13.66 3.70
CA PRO A 596 -28.40 13.13 3.49
C PRO A 596 -29.05 13.61 2.19
N GLU A 597 -28.75 14.82 1.73
CA GLU A 597 -29.27 15.34 0.46
C GLU A 597 -28.67 14.61 -0.75
N LEU A 598 -27.36 14.37 -0.74
CA LEU A 598 -26.68 13.60 -1.78
C LEU A 598 -27.15 12.14 -1.80
N ALA A 599 -27.43 11.58 -0.63
CA ALA A 599 -27.91 10.21 -0.48
C ALA A 599 -29.31 9.97 -1.05
N LYS A 600 -30.13 11.01 -1.27
CA LYS A 600 -31.44 10.84 -1.94
C LYS A 600 -31.28 10.31 -3.37
N ASP A 601 -30.26 10.78 -4.08
CA ASP A 601 -29.97 10.36 -5.45
C ASP A 601 -28.90 9.26 -5.52
N ASN A 602 -28.07 9.12 -4.50
CA ASN A 602 -26.94 8.17 -4.42
C ASN A 602 -27.00 7.40 -3.10
N PRO A 603 -27.98 6.49 -2.91
CA PRO A 603 -28.32 5.95 -1.58
C PRO A 603 -27.36 4.87 -1.07
N LEU A 604 -26.43 4.39 -1.87
CA LEU A 604 -25.51 3.31 -1.53
C LEU A 604 -24.11 3.82 -1.25
N ILE A 605 -23.37 3.12 -0.39
CA ILE A 605 -21.97 3.40 -0.12
C ILE A 605 -21.10 2.52 -1.02
N ALA A 606 -20.30 3.14 -1.88
CA ALA A 606 -19.29 2.44 -2.66
C ALA A 606 -18.02 2.25 -1.80
N ILE A 607 -17.52 1.02 -1.75
CA ILE A 607 -16.19 0.69 -1.28
C ILE A 607 -15.36 0.19 -2.45
N THR A 608 -14.26 0.87 -2.77
CA THR A 608 -13.45 0.56 -3.94
C THR A 608 -12.16 -0.18 -3.57
N GLY A 609 -11.61 -0.90 -4.53
CA GLY A 609 -10.23 -1.36 -4.48
C GLY A 609 -9.95 -2.56 -3.58
N HIS A 610 -10.92 -3.39 -3.21
CA HIS A 610 -10.60 -4.65 -2.54
C HIS A 610 -9.83 -5.60 -3.48
N ARG A 611 -8.90 -6.37 -2.91
CA ARG A 611 -8.01 -7.25 -3.67
C ARG A 611 -8.76 -8.50 -4.15
N LEU A 612 -8.40 -8.97 -5.34
CA LEU A 612 -8.79 -10.27 -5.88
C LEU A 612 -7.62 -11.25 -5.79
N TYR A 613 -7.91 -12.55 -5.72
CA TYR A 613 -6.88 -13.59 -5.58
C TYR A 613 -5.93 -13.70 -6.78
N SER A 614 -6.33 -13.18 -7.94
CA SER A 614 -5.58 -13.30 -9.19
C SER A 614 -4.83 -12.03 -9.57
N PHE A 615 -5.09 -10.91 -8.90
CA PHE A 615 -4.54 -9.62 -9.30
C PHE A 615 -3.98 -8.89 -8.08
N PHE A 616 -2.78 -8.33 -8.27
CA PHE A 616 -2.22 -7.39 -7.30
C PHE A 616 -2.26 -5.99 -7.89
N HIS A 617 -3.14 -5.13 -7.37
CA HIS A 617 -3.53 -3.87 -8.01
C HIS A 617 -3.99 -4.11 -9.45
N SER A 618 -3.38 -3.46 -10.46
CA SER A 618 -3.62 -3.69 -11.88
C SER A 618 -2.71 -4.76 -12.51
N ALA A 619 -1.72 -5.24 -11.77
CA ALA A 619 -0.82 -6.27 -12.26
C ALA A 619 -1.53 -7.62 -12.43
N TRP A 620 -1.05 -8.44 -13.36
CA TRP A 620 -1.58 -9.76 -13.75
C TRP A 620 -2.89 -9.77 -14.52
N THR A 621 -3.48 -8.62 -14.82
CA THR A 621 -4.71 -8.53 -15.65
C THR A 621 -4.51 -9.02 -17.08
N ASN A 622 -3.26 -9.02 -17.57
CA ASN A 622 -2.86 -9.45 -18.89
C ASN A 622 -2.38 -10.92 -18.92
N VAL A 623 -2.46 -11.64 -17.79
CA VAL A 623 -2.05 -13.04 -17.69
C VAL A 623 -3.25 -13.95 -17.90
N PRO A 624 -3.30 -14.79 -18.98
CA PRO A 624 -4.48 -15.56 -19.33
C PRO A 624 -5.01 -16.47 -18.22
N SER A 625 -4.12 -17.16 -17.49
CA SER A 625 -4.53 -18.04 -16.39
C SER A 625 -5.21 -17.27 -15.26
N GLN A 626 -4.77 -16.04 -14.98
CA GLN A 626 -5.35 -15.18 -13.95
C GLN A 626 -6.61 -14.49 -14.45
N ARG A 627 -6.61 -14.05 -15.72
CA ARG A 627 -7.74 -13.43 -16.38
C ARG A 627 -8.95 -14.35 -16.47
N LYS A 628 -8.73 -15.65 -16.67
CA LYS A 628 -9.79 -16.66 -16.71
C LYS A 628 -10.61 -16.74 -15.45
N LEU A 629 -10.04 -16.46 -14.28
CA LEU A 629 -10.73 -16.49 -12.99
C LEU A 629 -11.67 -15.28 -12.79
N TYR A 630 -11.31 -14.15 -13.39
CA TYR A 630 -12.09 -12.89 -13.32
C TYR A 630 -12.14 -12.24 -14.72
N PRO A 631 -12.93 -12.80 -15.64
CA PRO A 631 -12.94 -12.37 -17.05
C PRO A 631 -13.46 -10.94 -17.22
N ASP A 632 -14.45 -10.53 -16.42
CA ASP A 632 -15.13 -9.25 -16.51
C ASP A 632 -14.94 -8.44 -15.21
N PRO A 633 -15.05 -7.09 -15.26
CA PRO A 633 -15.22 -6.30 -14.06
C PRO A 633 -16.55 -6.67 -13.38
N PHE A 634 -16.56 -6.73 -12.06
CA PHE A 634 -17.75 -7.03 -11.30
C PHE A 634 -17.85 -6.17 -10.03
N ALA A 635 -19.03 -6.09 -9.46
CA ALA A 635 -19.28 -5.46 -8.17
C ALA A 635 -20.16 -6.37 -7.32
N LEU A 636 -19.85 -6.44 -6.01
CA LEU A 636 -20.69 -7.18 -5.05
C LEU A 636 -21.89 -6.30 -4.69
N VAL A 637 -23.08 -6.87 -4.80
CA VAL A 637 -24.37 -6.23 -4.49
C VAL A 637 -25.16 -7.14 -3.54
N HIS A 638 -25.70 -6.57 -2.46
CA HIS A 638 -26.51 -7.36 -1.53
C HIS A 638 -27.84 -7.80 -2.20
N PRO A 639 -28.40 -9.01 -1.91
CA PRO A 639 -29.63 -9.47 -2.53
C PRO A 639 -30.83 -8.53 -2.37
N ASP A 640 -30.99 -7.90 -1.21
CA ASP A 640 -32.06 -6.93 -0.96
C ASP A 640 -31.92 -5.67 -1.81
N ASP A 641 -30.68 -5.20 -2.00
CA ASP A 641 -30.40 -4.05 -2.85
C ASP A 641 -30.62 -4.42 -4.32
N ALA A 642 -30.12 -5.60 -4.74
CA ALA A 642 -30.38 -6.12 -6.09
C ALA A 642 -31.89 -6.20 -6.40
N GLN A 643 -32.69 -6.71 -5.47
CA GLN A 643 -34.15 -6.73 -5.59
C GLN A 643 -34.74 -5.31 -5.69
N THR A 644 -34.26 -4.38 -4.86
CA THR A 644 -34.75 -2.98 -4.84
C THR A 644 -34.52 -2.29 -6.17
N TYR A 645 -33.38 -2.54 -6.81
CA TYR A 645 -32.98 -1.90 -8.08
C TYR A 645 -33.30 -2.76 -9.32
N GLY A 646 -33.98 -3.91 -9.15
CA GLY A 646 -34.34 -4.79 -10.26
C GLY A 646 -33.15 -5.43 -10.97
N ILE A 647 -32.07 -5.72 -10.25
CA ILE A 647 -30.82 -6.27 -10.77
C ILE A 647 -30.78 -7.77 -10.52
N THR A 648 -30.34 -8.54 -11.53
CA THR A 648 -30.10 -9.99 -11.43
C THR A 648 -28.61 -10.32 -11.38
N ASP A 649 -28.27 -11.49 -10.81
CA ASP A 649 -26.87 -11.93 -10.75
C ASP A 649 -26.27 -12.13 -12.13
N GLY A 650 -25.04 -11.64 -12.34
CA GLY A 650 -24.34 -11.69 -13.63
C GLY A 650 -24.76 -10.63 -14.65
N GLU A 651 -25.80 -9.85 -14.37
CA GLU A 651 -26.25 -8.76 -15.23
C GLU A 651 -25.25 -7.60 -15.23
N TRP A 652 -25.14 -6.91 -16.37
CA TRP A 652 -24.39 -5.65 -16.42
C TRP A 652 -25.16 -4.54 -15.69
N ILE A 653 -24.42 -3.81 -14.88
CA ILE A 653 -24.91 -2.64 -14.15
C ILE A 653 -24.03 -1.43 -14.42
N THR A 654 -24.62 -0.27 -14.35
CA THR A 654 -23.94 1.02 -14.26
C THR A 654 -23.90 1.44 -12.80
N ILE A 655 -22.71 1.80 -12.31
CA ILE A 655 -22.50 2.36 -10.98
C ILE A 655 -22.10 3.81 -11.20
N SER A 656 -22.80 4.76 -10.60
CA SER A 656 -22.54 6.19 -10.79
C SER A 656 -22.49 6.94 -9.47
N SER A 657 -21.73 8.03 -9.47
CA SER A 657 -21.64 9.06 -8.43
C SER A 657 -21.70 10.43 -9.07
N PRO A 658 -21.73 11.53 -8.33
CA PRO A 658 -21.64 12.88 -8.91
C PRO A 658 -20.40 13.12 -9.78
N ARG A 659 -19.35 12.30 -9.64
CA ARG A 659 -18.05 12.46 -10.31
C ARG A 659 -17.95 11.70 -11.63
N GLY A 660 -18.76 10.67 -11.80
CA GLY A 660 -18.73 9.86 -13.01
C GLY A 660 -19.48 8.55 -12.87
N LYS A 661 -19.28 7.67 -13.86
CA LYS A 661 -19.94 6.38 -13.94
C LYS A 661 -18.99 5.30 -14.46
N ILE A 662 -19.24 4.07 -14.04
CA ILE A 662 -18.52 2.87 -14.48
C ILE A 662 -19.50 1.74 -14.77
N ILE A 663 -19.05 0.74 -15.52
CA ILE A 663 -19.78 -0.51 -15.75
C ILE A 663 -19.15 -1.66 -14.97
N SER A 664 -19.99 -2.55 -14.48
CA SER A 664 -19.61 -3.81 -13.82
C SER A 664 -20.66 -4.88 -14.04
N LYS A 665 -20.31 -6.14 -13.89
CA LYS A 665 -21.32 -7.20 -13.71
C LYS A 665 -21.73 -7.28 -12.24
N ALA A 666 -23.01 -7.33 -11.97
CA ALA A 666 -23.50 -7.55 -10.62
C ALA A 666 -23.15 -8.98 -10.17
N ARG A 667 -22.53 -9.11 -9.01
CA ARG A 667 -22.40 -10.36 -8.28
C ARG A 667 -23.27 -10.26 -7.05
N VAL A 668 -24.48 -10.84 -7.13
CA VAL A 668 -25.46 -10.76 -6.06
C VAL A 668 -25.07 -11.73 -4.95
N THR A 669 -24.72 -11.20 -3.77
CA THR A 669 -24.18 -12.01 -2.68
C THR A 669 -24.41 -11.38 -1.31
N ARG A 670 -24.54 -12.21 -0.26
CA ARG A 670 -24.54 -11.77 1.14
C ARG A 670 -23.13 -11.54 1.71
N GLU A 671 -22.11 -11.71 0.90
CA GLU A 671 -20.73 -11.39 1.28
C GLU A 671 -20.50 -9.88 1.45
N ILE A 672 -21.43 -9.05 1.01
CA ILE A 672 -21.43 -7.59 1.24
C ILE A 672 -22.63 -7.18 2.07
N LYS A 673 -22.44 -6.16 2.92
CA LYS A 673 -23.50 -5.57 3.73
C LYS A 673 -24.55 -4.89 2.86
N LYS A 674 -25.84 -4.96 3.26
CA LYS A 674 -26.91 -4.18 2.64
C LYS A 674 -26.60 -2.68 2.67
N GLY A 675 -26.89 -1.98 1.58
CA GLY A 675 -26.59 -0.57 1.41
C GLY A 675 -25.15 -0.27 0.99
N VAL A 676 -24.34 -1.32 0.73
CA VAL A 676 -22.94 -1.17 0.32
C VAL A 676 -22.70 -1.88 -1.01
N VAL A 677 -21.97 -1.25 -1.91
CA VAL A 677 -21.50 -1.83 -3.18
C VAL A 677 -19.98 -1.93 -3.14
N ALA A 678 -19.46 -3.17 -3.28
CA ALA A 678 -18.01 -3.37 -3.28
C ALA A 678 -17.47 -3.55 -4.70
N ILE A 679 -16.53 -2.70 -5.09
CA ILE A 679 -15.92 -2.64 -6.42
C ILE A 679 -14.46 -3.09 -6.30
N PRO A 680 -14.11 -4.31 -6.80
CA PRO A 680 -12.73 -4.80 -6.72
C PRO A 680 -11.77 -4.05 -7.65
N ARG A 681 -10.48 -4.12 -7.34
CA ARG A 681 -9.42 -3.89 -8.32
C ARG A 681 -9.37 -5.08 -9.29
N PRO A 682 -8.86 -4.93 -10.48
CA PRO A 682 -8.36 -3.72 -11.13
C PRO A 682 -9.44 -2.96 -11.89
N GLY A 683 -9.23 -1.66 -12.05
CA GLY A 683 -10.05 -0.77 -12.87
C GLY A 683 -9.72 -0.77 -14.36
N TRP A 684 -8.94 -1.75 -14.84
CA TRP A 684 -8.49 -1.86 -16.24
C TRP A 684 -8.16 -3.30 -16.58
N ARG A 685 -8.45 -3.69 -17.83
CA ARG A 685 -8.06 -4.98 -18.41
C ARG A 685 -7.88 -4.81 -19.92
N ASP A 686 -6.77 -5.24 -20.47
CA ASP A 686 -6.61 -5.34 -21.91
C ASP A 686 -7.45 -6.49 -22.50
N GLU A 687 -7.58 -6.50 -23.80
CA GLU A 687 -8.12 -7.69 -24.51
C GLU A 687 -7.26 -8.91 -24.20
N CYS A 688 -7.93 -10.05 -24.11
CA CYS A 688 -7.26 -11.34 -23.98
C CYS A 688 -7.74 -12.24 -25.14
N PRO A 689 -7.11 -12.15 -26.33
CA PRO A 689 -7.52 -12.88 -27.52
C PRO A 689 -7.50 -14.40 -27.33
N GLU A 690 -6.54 -14.91 -26.57
CA GLU A 690 -6.39 -16.33 -26.23
C GLU A 690 -7.63 -16.92 -25.54
N LEU A 691 -8.39 -16.09 -24.83
CA LEU A 691 -9.63 -16.46 -24.15
C LEU A 691 -10.88 -15.88 -24.84
N GLY A 692 -10.73 -15.13 -25.93
CA GLY A 692 -11.83 -14.43 -26.58
C GLY A 692 -12.49 -13.37 -25.70
N LEU A 693 -11.74 -12.77 -24.76
CA LEU A 693 -12.26 -11.79 -23.82
C LEU A 693 -11.95 -10.35 -24.28
N PRO A 694 -12.93 -9.43 -24.23
CA PRO A 694 -12.74 -8.03 -24.58
C PRO A 694 -11.91 -7.30 -23.55
N GLY A 695 -11.33 -6.17 -23.97
CA GLY A 695 -10.71 -5.18 -23.08
C GLY A 695 -11.76 -4.30 -22.37
N TYR A 696 -11.38 -3.79 -21.21
CA TYR A 696 -12.14 -2.80 -20.45
C TYR A 696 -11.21 -1.67 -20.04
N GLY A 697 -11.44 -0.49 -20.61
CA GLY A 697 -10.65 0.71 -20.34
C GLY A 697 -10.79 1.22 -18.90
N TRP A 698 -9.79 1.98 -18.47
CA TRP A 698 -9.83 2.66 -17.17
C TRP A 698 -11.01 3.64 -17.08
N ASP A 699 -11.39 4.25 -18.17
CA ASP A 699 -12.50 5.19 -18.32
C ASP A 699 -13.88 4.54 -18.11
N LYS A 700 -13.96 3.21 -18.19
CA LYS A 700 -15.22 2.44 -18.09
C LYS A 700 -15.34 1.56 -16.86
N ALA A 701 -14.23 1.13 -16.27
CA ALA A 701 -14.25 0.11 -15.23
C ALA A 701 -13.51 0.52 -13.94
N ASN A 702 -12.86 1.68 -13.89
CA ASN A 702 -12.08 2.10 -12.74
C ASN A 702 -12.95 2.73 -11.66
N GLY A 703 -13.08 2.04 -10.51
CA GLY A 703 -13.84 2.53 -9.35
C GLY A 703 -13.36 3.88 -8.80
N ASN A 704 -12.12 4.28 -9.06
CA ASN A 704 -11.57 5.56 -8.61
C ASN A 704 -12.18 6.78 -9.34
N ILE A 705 -12.89 6.57 -10.45
CA ILE A 705 -13.73 7.61 -11.09
C ILE A 705 -14.84 8.08 -10.13
N LEU A 706 -15.32 7.19 -9.26
CA LEU A 706 -16.44 7.48 -8.37
C LEU A 706 -16.00 8.18 -7.07
N VAL A 707 -14.69 8.18 -6.77
CA VAL A 707 -14.12 8.61 -5.49
C VAL A 707 -13.72 10.08 -5.53
N PRO A 708 -14.09 10.90 -4.51
CA PRO A 708 -13.59 12.27 -4.40
C PRO A 708 -12.14 12.29 -3.94
N SER A 709 -11.37 13.27 -4.38
CA SER A 709 -10.07 13.59 -3.80
C SER A 709 -10.15 14.62 -2.67
N VAL A 710 -11.24 15.38 -2.60
CA VAL A 710 -11.51 16.35 -1.56
C VAL A 710 -12.98 16.32 -1.14
N PRO A 711 -13.32 16.57 0.14
CA PRO A 711 -12.36 16.73 1.23
C PRO A 711 -11.61 15.43 1.56
N ALA A 712 -10.40 15.59 2.05
CA ALA A 712 -9.56 14.49 2.52
C ALA A 712 -9.39 14.56 4.05
N GLU A 713 -8.76 13.55 4.62
CA GLU A 713 -8.38 13.54 6.03
C GLU A 713 -7.39 14.70 6.31
N PRO A 714 -7.61 15.53 7.33
CA PRO A 714 -6.90 16.80 7.49
C PRO A 714 -5.38 16.68 7.65
N GLY A 715 -4.89 15.62 8.29
CA GLY A 715 -3.47 15.50 8.63
C GLY A 715 -2.61 14.92 7.51
N TYR A 716 -3.13 13.95 6.75
CA TYR A 716 -2.33 13.21 5.78
C TYR A 716 -3.08 12.86 4.48
N GLY A 717 -4.20 13.48 4.21
CA GLY A 717 -4.86 13.44 2.91
C GLY A 717 -5.56 12.14 2.55
N ALA A 718 -5.89 11.24 3.50
CA ALA A 718 -6.67 10.05 3.16
C ALA A 718 -8.05 10.42 2.62
N THR A 719 -8.50 9.69 1.60
CA THR A 719 -9.71 10.02 0.85
C THR A 719 -10.84 9.01 1.07
N ALA A 720 -12.05 9.35 0.64
CA ALA A 720 -13.24 8.54 0.85
C ALA A 720 -13.34 7.32 -0.08
N MET A 721 -12.25 6.57 -0.27
CA MET A 721 -12.24 5.36 -1.11
C MET A 721 -13.14 4.23 -0.58
N ARG A 722 -13.50 4.27 0.70
CA ARG A 722 -14.35 3.27 1.35
C ARG A 722 -15.68 3.83 1.84
N SER A 723 -16.02 5.07 1.49
CA SER A 723 -17.26 5.70 1.93
C SER A 723 -17.87 6.68 0.89
N SER A 724 -17.60 6.48 -0.40
CA SER A 724 -18.20 7.34 -1.45
C SER A 724 -19.67 6.96 -1.70
N LEU A 725 -20.55 7.95 -1.87
CA LEU A 725 -21.95 7.69 -2.21
C LEU A 725 -22.12 7.38 -3.69
N CYS A 726 -22.95 6.38 -3.99
CA CYS A 726 -23.26 5.96 -5.36
C CYS A 726 -24.70 5.46 -5.52
N LYS A 727 -25.11 5.30 -6.78
CA LYS A 727 -26.29 4.53 -7.18
C LYS A 727 -25.92 3.43 -8.17
N ILE A 728 -26.79 2.43 -8.28
CA ILE A 728 -26.68 1.34 -9.25
C ILE A 728 -27.92 1.28 -10.12
N GLU A 729 -27.76 0.96 -11.39
CA GLU A 729 -28.84 0.85 -12.38
C GLU A 729 -28.56 -0.37 -13.28
N ALA A 730 -29.60 -1.12 -13.67
CA ALA A 730 -29.47 -2.23 -14.60
C ALA A 730 -28.98 -1.77 -15.98
N GLY A 731 -28.15 -2.57 -16.64
CA GLY A 731 -27.62 -2.28 -17.97
C GLY A 731 -26.30 -1.52 -17.97
N ARG A 732 -25.75 -1.33 -19.18
CA ARG A 732 -24.44 -0.64 -19.37
C ARG A 732 -24.56 0.88 -19.45
N GLY A 733 -25.79 1.42 -19.52
CA GLY A 733 -25.97 2.83 -19.84
C GLY A 733 -25.37 3.22 -21.19
N ASP A 734 -25.24 4.52 -21.41
CA ASP A 734 -24.56 5.09 -22.60
C ASP A 734 -23.05 5.29 -22.28
N LEU A 735 -22.32 4.20 -22.09
CA LEU A 735 -20.86 4.22 -21.84
C LEU A 735 -20.08 3.68 -23.01
#